data_ee9527803de2ecef7baa7306f7979bf3
#
_entry.id   ee9527803de2ecef7baa7306f7979bf3
#
_cell.length_a   1.000
_cell.length_b   1.000
_cell.length_c   1.000
_cell.angle_alpha   90.00
_cell.angle_beta   90.00
_cell.angle_gamma   90.00
#
_symmetry.space_group_name_H-M   'P 1'
#
loop_
_entity.id
_entity.type
_entity.pdbx_description
1 polymer ?
#
loop_
_entity_poly.entity_id
_entity_poly.type
_entity_poly.pdbx_seq_one_letter_code
_entity_poly.pdbx_strand_id
1 'polypeptide(L)'
;MRLKKRYLCTVLSLAFTQQSVAAQESDTLTVWSSPVSSTTTTVLDQPTMKALDKQNVAQALSVVPGVVLQKSGIRNEEQVKVRGFDSRQVPVYFDGVPIYVPYDGNLDLARILTNNLGAVEVSKGYSSLLQGPNQMGGAINITTQKPTKPLEASLGYRQGWSRSQDNAYDMHASFAASSDLGYLQVSGSQLKQDFLGLPHGVNNDIAGKHGKMINSSADDKRGIVKLGFTPRENDEYTLTYIKQDGEKDNPPYSGNSGQKSRYWQWPEYDKESFYYQGTTQLNDRFTLKSRLYRDTFENTLMMYNSLADLKNKKGSYSHYSDYSDGAGLQLAADVRENDLLSFAVNWKDDVHREKGAPHAAYDRYEDRTWSLASEYQWAAADNVDVVAGISYDWRDSVEAKKHEKDGSITHYDDNYQSAFNWQVMGKYHFANEDTLALSYYDRTRFPTLKERYTTSKPAYNQIAIVNPQLKPERARGVDLTWNGAFTHDWGFEVSVYYNRVSDAILSHNIDADTIQNQNSGTVDYSGLDAGIKGKISNILDVGLSYALIHADAKRKDIGKITDLPTQTMTAWMTLKPWEPLSVTLSEEARSSSYSNSDGSQKAAGFAVTHIRADYTLGHGFSVNASVNNLFDTKYAYSEGFIEEGRNFWAGIEYTF
;
A
#
# COMPACT_ATOMS: atom_id res chain seq x y z
N MET A 1 -6.14 49.50 4.59
CA MET A 1 -6.80 48.19 4.78
C MET A 1 -6.02 47.21 3.90
N ARG A 2 -4.95 46.61 4.44
CA ARG A 2 -4.07 45.67 3.73
C ARG A 2 -4.62 44.29 3.98
N LEU A 3 -5.19 43.66 2.97
CA LEU A 3 -5.49 42.22 2.97
C LEU A 3 -4.15 41.47 3.12
N LYS A 4 -3.90 40.91 4.29
CA LYS A 4 -2.87 39.89 4.50
C LYS A 4 -3.26 38.70 3.62
N LYS A 5 -2.47 38.44 2.56
CA LYS A 5 -2.45 37.17 1.88
C LYS A 5 -1.94 36.16 2.91
N ARG A 6 -2.83 35.54 3.65
CA ARG A 6 -2.50 34.34 4.43
C ARG A 6 -2.33 33.22 3.44
N TYR A 7 -1.18 32.59 3.55
CA TYR A 7 -0.74 31.47 2.79
C TYR A 7 -1.79 30.36 2.85
N LEU A 8 -2.57 30.21 1.79
CA LEU A 8 -2.88 28.87 1.33
C LEU A 8 -1.51 28.27 1.03
N CYS A 9 -0.94 27.48 1.94
CA CYS A 9 0.00 26.45 1.56
C CYS A 9 -0.77 25.53 0.62
N THR A 10 -0.87 25.94 -0.64
CA THR A 10 -1.25 25.09 -1.73
C THR A 10 -0.18 24.02 -1.71
N VAL A 11 -0.52 22.87 -1.11
CA VAL A 11 0.17 21.64 -1.43
C VAL A 11 0.05 21.55 -2.95
N LEU A 12 1.07 22.01 -3.67
CA LEU A 12 1.32 21.57 -5.02
C LEU A 12 1.79 20.12 -4.91
N SER A 13 0.86 19.25 -4.43
CA SER A 13 0.82 17.94 -5.03
C SER A 13 0.72 18.25 -6.50
N LEU A 14 1.67 17.83 -7.30
CA LEU A 14 1.43 17.55 -8.70
C LEU A 14 0.42 16.40 -8.73
N ALA A 15 -0.78 16.67 -8.17
CA ALA A 15 -1.97 16.10 -8.71
C ALA A 15 -1.88 16.56 -10.16
N PHE A 16 -1.74 15.64 -11.03
CA PHE A 16 -1.99 15.86 -12.42
C PHE A 16 -3.44 16.31 -12.52
N THR A 17 -3.72 17.55 -12.24
CA THR A 17 -5.05 18.11 -12.30
C THR A 17 -5.41 18.30 -13.75
N GLN A 18 -6.41 17.57 -14.16
CA GLN A 18 -7.20 17.97 -15.32
C GLN A 18 -7.85 19.31 -14.98
N GLN A 19 -7.32 20.41 -15.48
CA GLN A 19 -8.11 21.63 -15.62
C GLN A 19 -8.88 21.54 -16.94
N SER A 20 -10.04 20.94 -16.88
CA SER A 20 -11.16 21.27 -17.76
C SER A 20 -12.44 20.81 -17.09
N VAL A 21 -13.31 21.74 -16.77
CA VAL A 21 -14.40 21.77 -15.81
C VAL A 21 -13.81 21.96 -14.40
N ALA A 22 -14.22 23.03 -13.73
CA ALA A 22 -13.75 23.37 -12.40
C ALA A 22 -13.56 22.12 -11.53
N ALA A 23 -12.35 21.60 -11.52
CA ALA A 23 -11.96 20.58 -10.56
C ALA A 23 -11.99 21.31 -9.22
N GLN A 24 -13.03 21.09 -8.46
CA GLN A 24 -12.97 21.34 -7.03
C GLN A 24 -11.73 20.63 -6.53
N GLU A 25 -10.77 21.41 -6.03
CA GLU A 25 -9.67 20.87 -5.25
C GLU A 25 -10.29 19.92 -4.24
N SER A 26 -10.07 18.62 -4.39
CA SER A 26 -10.46 17.66 -3.36
C SER A 26 -9.54 17.98 -2.19
N ASP A 27 -10.06 18.64 -1.16
CA ASP A 27 -9.40 18.78 0.13
C ASP A 27 -9.25 17.37 0.73
N THR A 28 -8.24 16.64 0.26
CA THR A 28 -7.82 15.40 0.90
C THR A 28 -7.20 15.76 2.23
N LEU A 29 -7.69 15.16 3.30
CA LEU A 29 -7.18 15.34 4.65
C LEU A 29 -5.77 14.75 4.77
N THR A 30 -4.76 15.54 4.41
CA THR A 30 -3.36 15.21 4.73
C THR A 30 -3.01 15.73 6.13
N VAL A 31 -3.59 15.11 7.15
CA VAL A 31 -3.46 15.58 8.53
C VAL A 31 -2.00 15.51 9.04
N TRP A 32 -1.16 14.64 8.47
CA TRP A 32 0.19 14.36 8.99
C TRP A 32 1.32 14.47 7.96
N SER A 33 1.06 14.91 6.74
CA SER A 33 2.11 15.08 5.73
C SER A 33 2.88 16.40 5.92
N SER A 34 4.18 16.35 5.62
CA SER A 34 4.98 17.57 5.48
C SER A 34 4.64 18.25 4.14
N PRO A 35 4.37 19.58 4.11
CA PRO A 35 4.09 20.30 2.86
C PRO A 35 5.21 20.18 1.82
N VAL A 36 6.43 19.87 2.24
CA VAL A 36 7.60 19.77 1.36
C VAL A 36 7.84 18.36 0.82
N SER A 37 7.20 17.33 1.37
CA SER A 37 7.29 15.94 0.84
C SER A 37 6.63 15.82 -0.55
N SER A 38 5.83 16.78 -0.97
CA SER A 38 5.06 16.77 -2.22
C SER A 38 5.88 16.55 -3.50
N THR A 39 7.15 16.93 -3.53
CA THR A 39 7.98 16.79 -4.75
C THR A 39 8.36 15.35 -5.08
N THR A 40 8.43 14.47 -4.06
CA THR A 40 8.75 13.05 -4.24
C THR A 40 7.52 12.15 -4.07
N THR A 41 6.34 12.75 -3.94
CA THR A 41 5.06 12.07 -3.73
C THR A 41 4.26 12.01 -5.02
N THR A 42 3.91 10.81 -5.46
CA THR A 42 2.97 10.60 -6.56
C THR A 42 1.58 10.37 -5.98
N VAL A 43 0.58 11.10 -6.46
CA VAL A 43 -0.82 10.99 -6.05
C VAL A 43 -1.64 10.31 -7.14
N LEU A 44 -2.37 9.27 -6.76
CA LEU A 44 -3.34 8.59 -7.59
C LEU A 44 -4.74 8.88 -7.05
N ASP A 45 -5.47 9.75 -7.72
CA ASP A 45 -6.81 10.16 -7.34
C ASP A 45 -7.89 9.12 -7.71
N GLN A 46 -9.07 9.26 -7.11
CA GLN A 46 -10.20 8.36 -7.36
C GLN A 46 -10.64 8.32 -8.83
N PRO A 47 -10.77 9.44 -9.58
CA PRO A 47 -11.11 9.41 -10.99
C PRO A 47 -10.15 8.57 -11.84
N THR A 48 -8.85 8.67 -11.57
CA THR A 48 -7.82 7.88 -12.26
C THR A 48 -7.93 6.40 -11.91
N MET A 49 -8.10 6.06 -10.62
CA MET A 49 -8.32 4.66 -10.20
C MET A 49 -9.55 4.05 -10.87
N LYS A 50 -10.64 4.81 -10.96
CA LYS A 50 -11.90 4.41 -11.62
C LYS A 50 -11.71 4.23 -13.11
N ALA A 51 -11.09 5.19 -13.80
CA ALA A 51 -10.86 5.12 -15.26
C ALA A 51 -9.99 3.93 -15.65
N LEU A 52 -9.02 3.55 -14.81
CA LEU A 52 -8.13 2.40 -15.01
C LEU A 52 -8.69 1.08 -14.44
N ASP A 53 -9.95 1.07 -13.99
CA ASP A 53 -10.67 -0.08 -13.43
C ASP A 53 -9.92 -0.79 -12.27
N LYS A 54 -9.29 -0.02 -11.40
CA LYS A 54 -8.54 -0.55 -10.24
C LYS A 54 -9.48 -0.77 -9.07
N GLN A 55 -9.73 -2.03 -8.70
CA GLN A 55 -10.73 -2.41 -7.70
C GLN A 55 -10.19 -2.37 -6.27
N ASN A 56 -8.88 -2.54 -6.09
CA ASN A 56 -8.22 -2.50 -4.78
C ASN A 56 -6.95 -1.65 -4.81
N VAL A 57 -6.43 -1.36 -3.63
CA VAL A 57 -5.26 -0.48 -3.45
C VAL A 57 -3.98 -1.08 -4.06
N ALA A 58 -3.80 -2.41 -4.03
CA ALA A 58 -2.63 -3.04 -4.63
C ALA A 58 -2.59 -2.82 -6.15
N GLN A 59 -3.73 -3.02 -6.82
CA GLN A 59 -3.87 -2.74 -8.24
C GLN A 59 -3.73 -1.26 -8.57
N ALA A 60 -4.27 -0.37 -7.72
CA ALA A 60 -4.11 1.07 -7.88
C ALA A 60 -2.63 1.47 -7.82
N LEU A 61 -1.90 0.99 -6.84
CA LEU A 61 -0.49 1.29 -6.65
C LEU A 61 0.40 0.81 -7.81
N SER A 62 0.01 -0.26 -8.52
CA SER A 62 0.80 -0.80 -9.64
C SER A 62 0.93 0.15 -10.84
N VAL A 63 0.11 1.20 -10.92
CA VAL A 63 0.21 2.20 -12.01
C VAL A 63 1.19 3.34 -11.70
N VAL A 64 1.69 3.40 -10.45
CA VAL A 64 2.64 4.43 -10.02
C VAL A 64 4.06 4.06 -10.48
N PRO A 65 4.82 4.96 -11.14
CA PRO A 65 6.19 4.67 -11.54
C PRO A 65 7.06 4.28 -10.34
N GLY A 66 7.84 3.19 -10.45
CA GLY A 66 8.70 2.69 -9.36
C GLY A 66 7.99 1.86 -8.31
N VAL A 67 6.69 1.60 -8.47
CA VAL A 67 5.92 0.68 -7.63
C VAL A 67 5.61 -0.59 -8.40
N VAL A 68 5.94 -1.73 -7.80
CA VAL A 68 5.76 -3.06 -8.41
C VAL A 68 4.77 -3.86 -7.58
N LEU A 69 3.70 -4.35 -8.21
CA LEU A 69 2.79 -5.29 -7.58
C LEU A 69 3.51 -6.61 -7.31
N GLN A 70 3.48 -7.03 -6.06
CA GLN A 70 3.97 -8.31 -5.58
C GLN A 70 2.78 -9.18 -5.17
N LYS A 71 2.57 -10.28 -5.87
CA LYS A 71 1.61 -11.31 -5.48
C LYS A 71 2.32 -12.48 -4.84
N SER A 72 2.09 -12.72 -3.56
CA SER A 72 2.53 -13.93 -2.89
C SER A 72 1.58 -15.06 -3.23
N GLY A 73 1.89 -15.84 -4.25
CA GLY A 73 1.06 -16.96 -4.69
C GLY A 73 0.81 -18.01 -3.60
N ILE A 74 1.78 -18.21 -2.70
CA ILE A 74 1.68 -19.17 -1.60
C ILE A 74 0.59 -18.78 -0.57
N ARG A 75 0.30 -17.48 -0.43
CA ARG A 75 -0.67 -16.94 0.54
C ARG A 75 -1.82 -16.18 -0.12
N ASN A 76 -1.79 -16.03 -1.44
CA ASN A 76 -2.72 -15.19 -2.19
C ASN A 76 -2.83 -13.77 -1.56
N GLU A 77 -1.69 -13.15 -1.31
CA GLU A 77 -1.58 -11.79 -0.77
C GLU A 77 -1.02 -10.85 -1.83
N GLU A 78 -1.62 -9.68 -1.94
CA GLU A 78 -1.14 -8.62 -2.82
C GLU A 78 -0.51 -7.51 -2.00
N GLN A 79 0.74 -7.24 -2.28
CA GLN A 79 1.56 -6.21 -1.67
C GLN A 79 2.25 -5.42 -2.77
N VAL A 80 3.03 -4.42 -2.40
CA VAL A 80 3.84 -3.67 -3.37
C VAL A 80 5.28 -3.56 -2.91
N LYS A 81 6.18 -3.43 -3.88
CA LYS A 81 7.55 -2.98 -3.66
C LYS A 81 7.73 -1.59 -4.25
N VAL A 82 8.28 -0.69 -3.48
CA VAL A 82 8.62 0.67 -3.90
C VAL A 82 10.13 0.74 -4.10
N ARG A 83 10.59 0.85 -5.34
CA ARG A 83 12.03 0.87 -5.68
C ARG A 83 12.84 -0.29 -5.06
N GLY A 84 12.22 -1.47 -4.99
CA GLY A 84 12.81 -2.68 -4.39
C GLY A 84 12.53 -2.89 -2.90
N PHE A 85 12.14 -1.86 -2.17
CA PHE A 85 11.73 -1.97 -0.77
C PHE A 85 10.35 -2.62 -0.65
N ASP A 86 10.20 -3.59 0.24
CA ASP A 86 8.93 -4.28 0.48
C ASP A 86 8.03 -3.55 1.50
N SER A 87 6.84 -4.07 1.72
CA SER A 87 5.83 -3.47 2.61
C SER A 87 6.27 -3.31 4.07
N ARG A 88 7.26 -4.08 4.55
CA ARG A 88 7.85 -3.91 5.89
C ARG A 88 8.77 -2.70 5.98
N GLN A 89 9.30 -2.27 4.84
CA GLN A 89 10.26 -1.17 4.68
C GLN A 89 9.60 0.12 4.16
N VAL A 90 8.34 0.02 3.70
CA VAL A 90 7.49 1.12 3.22
C VAL A 90 6.14 1.04 3.94
N PRO A 91 6.00 1.70 5.10
CA PRO A 91 4.77 1.63 5.87
C PRO A 91 3.58 2.21 5.11
N VAL A 92 2.42 1.62 5.38
CA VAL A 92 1.13 2.05 4.84
C VAL A 92 0.35 2.76 5.93
N TYR A 93 -0.25 3.90 5.56
CA TYR A 93 -1.11 4.71 6.42
C TYR A 93 -2.50 4.80 5.80
N PHE A 94 -3.50 4.92 6.67
CA PHE A 94 -4.87 5.26 6.29
C PHE A 94 -5.24 6.58 7.00
N ASP A 95 -5.50 7.63 6.23
CA ASP A 95 -5.66 9.01 6.74
C ASP A 95 -4.51 9.42 7.71
N GLY A 96 -3.27 8.99 7.45
CA GLY A 96 -2.11 9.28 8.30
C GLY A 96 -1.97 8.40 9.56
N VAL A 97 -2.82 7.39 9.76
CA VAL A 97 -2.69 6.38 10.82
C VAL A 97 -2.02 5.12 10.25
N PRO A 98 -0.93 4.60 10.84
CA PRO A 98 -0.27 3.41 10.31
C PRO A 98 -1.17 2.19 10.40
N ILE A 99 -1.24 1.42 9.30
CA ILE A 99 -2.03 0.18 9.20
C ILE A 99 -1.14 -0.98 8.73
N TYR A 100 -1.13 -2.07 9.47
CA TYR A 100 -0.35 -3.28 9.17
C TYR A 100 -0.82 -4.44 10.06
N VAL A 101 -0.28 -5.63 9.81
CA VAL A 101 -0.42 -6.77 10.73
C VAL A 101 0.76 -6.76 11.71
N PRO A 102 0.53 -6.70 13.03
CA PRO A 102 1.60 -6.61 14.04
C PRO A 102 2.67 -7.70 13.93
N TYR A 103 2.28 -8.91 13.55
CA TYR A 103 3.20 -10.04 13.47
C TYR A 103 4.30 -9.87 12.42
N ASP A 104 3.92 -9.58 11.18
CA ASP A 104 4.87 -9.58 10.05
C ASP A 104 5.06 -8.22 9.38
N GLY A 105 4.37 -7.18 9.86
CA GLY A 105 4.47 -5.83 9.32
C GLY A 105 3.84 -5.64 7.94
N ASN A 106 3.23 -6.69 7.39
CA ASN A 106 2.59 -6.67 6.07
C ASN A 106 1.09 -6.34 6.17
N LEU A 107 0.50 -6.01 5.04
CA LEU A 107 -0.93 -5.86 4.87
C LEU A 107 -1.29 -6.38 3.49
N ASP A 108 -2.34 -7.21 3.39
CA ASP A 108 -2.89 -7.62 2.09
C ASP A 108 -3.69 -6.45 1.50
N LEU A 109 -3.06 -5.69 0.61
CA LEU A 109 -3.65 -4.50 0.00
C LEU A 109 -4.79 -4.83 -0.98
N ALA A 110 -4.94 -6.10 -1.38
CA ALA A 110 -6.10 -6.55 -2.15
C ALA A 110 -7.41 -6.47 -1.35
N ARG A 111 -7.33 -6.49 -0.01
CA ARG A 111 -8.50 -6.39 0.88
C ARG A 111 -8.97 -4.95 1.09
N ILE A 112 -8.23 -3.94 0.59
CA ILE A 112 -8.63 -2.53 0.67
C ILE A 112 -9.21 -2.11 -0.68
N LEU A 113 -10.55 -2.05 -0.76
CA LEU A 113 -11.26 -1.64 -1.98
C LEU A 113 -11.09 -0.14 -2.24
N THR A 114 -11.00 0.25 -3.52
CA THR A 114 -10.81 1.65 -3.95
C THR A 114 -12.10 2.47 -3.91
N ASN A 115 -13.25 1.81 -3.82
CA ASN A 115 -14.53 2.50 -3.67
C ASN A 115 -14.53 3.39 -2.42
N ASN A 116 -14.95 4.64 -2.57
CA ASN A 116 -15.02 5.63 -1.50
C ASN A 116 -13.65 6.09 -0.92
N LEU A 117 -12.54 5.83 -1.64
CA LEU A 117 -11.26 6.48 -1.34
C LEU A 117 -11.16 7.81 -2.10
N GLY A 118 -10.47 8.79 -1.51
CA GLY A 118 -10.14 10.05 -2.16
C GLY A 118 -8.90 9.90 -3.05
N ALA A 119 -7.82 9.39 -2.49
CA ALA A 119 -6.57 9.20 -3.19
C ALA A 119 -5.69 8.12 -2.53
N VAL A 120 -4.67 7.68 -3.26
CA VAL A 120 -3.54 6.92 -2.74
C VAL A 120 -2.26 7.69 -3.06
N GLU A 121 -1.51 8.03 -2.03
CA GLU A 121 -0.29 8.82 -2.11
C GLU A 121 0.93 7.93 -1.88
N VAL A 122 1.96 8.07 -2.71
CA VAL A 122 3.20 7.29 -2.58
C VAL A 122 4.38 8.24 -2.53
N SER A 123 5.05 8.31 -1.37
CA SER A 123 6.34 8.97 -1.22
C SER A 123 7.44 7.95 -1.51
N LYS A 124 8.24 8.21 -2.53
CA LYS A 124 9.32 7.32 -2.99
C LYS A 124 10.66 7.87 -2.50
N GLY A 125 11.39 7.07 -1.72
CA GLY A 125 12.64 7.50 -1.12
C GLY A 125 12.43 8.46 0.05
N TYR A 126 12.42 9.77 -0.17
CA TYR A 126 12.18 10.75 0.88
C TYR A 126 10.74 10.67 1.42
N SER A 127 10.59 10.61 2.74
CA SER A 127 9.32 10.71 3.46
C SER A 127 9.57 11.37 4.83
N SER A 128 8.58 12.07 5.40
CA SER A 128 8.77 12.79 6.65
C SER A 128 8.98 11.86 7.84
N LEU A 129 10.08 12.05 8.59
CA LEU A 129 10.36 11.29 9.82
C LEU A 129 9.38 11.58 10.96
N LEU A 130 8.59 12.65 10.86
CA LEU A 130 7.56 13.03 11.84
C LEU A 130 6.43 11.98 11.93
N GLN A 131 6.25 11.16 10.89
CA GLN A 131 5.20 10.14 10.84
C GLN A 131 5.50 8.91 11.70
N GLY A 132 6.74 8.71 12.12
CA GLY A 132 7.17 7.59 12.95
C GLY A 132 8.23 6.70 12.30
N PRO A 133 8.59 5.58 12.92
CA PRO A 133 9.71 4.72 12.51
C PRO A 133 9.41 3.85 11.28
N ASN A 134 10.42 3.11 10.83
CA ASN A 134 10.36 2.06 9.79
C ASN A 134 10.18 2.56 8.35
N GLN A 135 10.41 3.84 8.06
CA GLN A 135 10.21 4.43 6.72
C GLN A 135 11.48 4.32 5.85
N MET A 136 12.01 3.12 5.65
CA MET A 136 13.27 2.92 4.91
C MET A 136 13.18 3.32 3.44
N GLY A 137 12.10 2.92 2.76
CA GLY A 137 11.92 3.07 1.31
C GLY A 137 10.95 4.18 0.90
N GLY A 138 10.36 4.89 1.86
CA GLY A 138 9.29 5.85 1.64
C GLY A 138 8.05 5.54 2.46
N ALA A 139 6.87 5.98 2.01
CA ALA A 139 5.59 5.75 2.68
C ALA A 139 4.43 5.75 1.67
N ILE A 140 3.37 5.03 2.01
CA ILE A 140 2.10 5.02 1.27
C ILE A 140 1.01 5.54 2.19
N ASN A 141 0.19 6.49 1.73
CA ASN A 141 -0.95 7.01 2.48
C ASN A 141 -2.23 6.84 1.66
N ILE A 142 -3.21 6.18 2.22
CA ILE A 142 -4.55 5.99 1.64
C ILE A 142 -5.45 7.03 2.29
N THR A 143 -6.08 7.89 1.51
CA THR A 143 -6.90 8.98 2.05
C THR A 143 -8.36 8.81 1.70
N THR A 144 -9.23 9.16 2.65
CA THR A 144 -10.67 9.29 2.42
C THR A 144 -10.98 10.66 1.80
N GLN A 145 -12.03 10.71 0.99
CA GLN A 145 -12.50 11.96 0.43
C GLN A 145 -13.20 12.79 1.51
N LYS A 146 -12.94 14.09 1.56
CA LYS A 146 -13.67 15.03 2.42
C LYS A 146 -14.92 15.54 1.67
N PRO A 147 -16.08 15.70 2.36
CA PRO A 147 -17.26 16.27 1.71
C PRO A 147 -16.99 17.69 1.21
N THR A 148 -17.42 17.96 0.00
CA THR A 148 -17.29 19.28 -0.65
C THR A 148 -18.61 20.02 -0.80
N LYS A 149 -19.73 19.31 -0.63
CA LYS A 149 -21.09 19.84 -0.69
C LYS A 149 -21.79 19.61 0.64
N PRO A 150 -22.86 20.39 0.94
CA PRO A 150 -23.66 20.19 2.15
C PRO A 150 -24.28 18.80 2.27
N LEU A 151 -24.56 18.16 1.11
CA LEU A 151 -25.08 16.81 1.03
C LEU A 151 -24.51 16.11 -0.21
N GLU A 152 -23.96 14.92 -0.02
CA GLU A 152 -23.42 14.06 -1.10
C GLU A 152 -23.84 12.62 -0.84
N ALA A 153 -24.18 11.90 -1.89
CA ALA A 153 -24.46 10.47 -1.80
C ALA A 153 -24.02 9.76 -3.09
N SER A 154 -23.58 8.54 -2.96
CA SER A 154 -23.33 7.66 -4.11
C SER A 154 -23.82 6.25 -3.84
N LEU A 155 -24.24 5.57 -4.91
CA LEU A 155 -24.63 4.17 -4.89
C LEU A 155 -24.16 3.54 -6.20
N GLY A 156 -23.44 2.45 -6.11
CA GLY A 156 -22.95 1.72 -7.29
C GLY A 156 -23.13 0.21 -7.16
N TYR A 157 -23.40 -0.43 -8.28
CA TYR A 157 -23.42 -1.88 -8.42
C TYR A 157 -22.80 -2.27 -9.76
N ARG A 158 -21.90 -3.26 -9.72
CA ARG A 158 -21.29 -3.87 -10.91
C ARG A 158 -21.39 -5.38 -10.82
N GLN A 159 -21.74 -6.02 -11.91
CA GLN A 159 -21.71 -7.48 -12.08
C GLN A 159 -20.50 -7.87 -12.90
N GLY A 160 -19.83 -8.94 -12.49
CA GLY A 160 -18.70 -9.54 -13.16
C GLY A 160 -19.04 -10.90 -13.77
N TRP A 161 -18.47 -11.18 -14.95
CA TRP A 161 -18.60 -12.46 -15.65
C TRP A 161 -17.23 -12.96 -16.09
N SER A 162 -17.00 -14.24 -15.90
CA SER A 162 -15.85 -14.94 -16.41
C SER A 162 -16.27 -16.28 -16.99
N ARG A 163 -15.69 -16.69 -18.12
CA ARG A 163 -16.06 -17.95 -18.78
C ARG A 163 -17.56 -18.07 -19.08
N SER A 164 -18.20 -16.97 -19.49
CA SER A 164 -19.63 -16.88 -19.76
C SER A 164 -20.54 -17.23 -18.58
N GLN A 165 -20.03 -17.09 -17.35
CA GLN A 165 -20.78 -17.27 -16.11
C GLN A 165 -20.57 -16.04 -15.22
N ASP A 166 -21.60 -15.67 -14.50
CA ASP A 166 -21.49 -14.71 -13.41
C ASP A 166 -20.56 -15.29 -12.33
N ASN A 167 -19.57 -14.51 -11.95
CA ASN A 167 -18.55 -14.96 -11.00
C ASN A 167 -18.23 -13.95 -9.90
N ALA A 168 -18.70 -12.71 -10.05
CA ALA A 168 -18.38 -11.67 -9.08
C ALA A 168 -19.40 -10.54 -9.08
N TYR A 169 -19.47 -9.78 -8.00
CA TYR A 169 -20.12 -8.47 -7.98
C TYR A 169 -19.34 -7.50 -7.09
N ASP A 170 -19.45 -6.23 -7.42
CA ASP A 170 -18.93 -5.09 -6.66
C ASP A 170 -20.08 -4.13 -6.37
N MET A 171 -20.27 -3.78 -5.11
CA MET A 171 -21.26 -2.79 -4.71
C MET A 171 -20.70 -1.82 -3.68
N HIS A 172 -21.14 -0.59 -3.76
CA HIS A 172 -20.76 0.44 -2.79
C HIS A 172 -21.88 1.45 -2.59
N ALA A 173 -21.86 2.06 -1.42
CA ALA A 173 -22.70 3.18 -1.09
C ALA A 173 -21.90 4.16 -0.23
N SER A 174 -22.15 5.46 -0.40
CA SER A 174 -21.64 6.49 0.47
C SER A 174 -22.67 7.58 0.70
N PHE A 175 -22.57 8.18 1.86
CA PHE A 175 -23.35 9.34 2.26
C PHE A 175 -22.45 10.29 3.02
N ALA A 176 -22.53 11.58 2.71
CA ALA A 176 -21.86 12.60 3.47
C ALA A 176 -22.76 13.83 3.64
N ALA A 177 -22.69 14.41 4.82
CA ALA A 177 -23.35 15.67 5.14
C ALA A 177 -22.33 16.60 5.80
N SER A 178 -22.29 17.86 5.39
CA SER A 178 -21.38 18.86 5.92
C SER A 178 -22.05 20.19 6.24
N SER A 179 -21.49 20.88 7.22
CA SER A 179 -21.86 22.22 7.66
C SER A 179 -20.61 22.99 8.08
N ASP A 180 -20.77 24.26 8.44
CA ASP A 180 -19.66 25.08 8.95
C ASP A 180 -19.03 24.53 10.24
N LEU A 181 -19.76 23.72 11.02
CA LEU A 181 -19.28 23.15 12.28
C LEU A 181 -18.67 21.76 12.13
N GLY A 182 -18.79 21.13 10.98
CA GLY A 182 -18.25 19.80 10.79
C GLY A 182 -19.01 18.94 9.78
N TYR A 183 -18.71 17.66 9.75
CA TYR A 183 -19.27 16.73 8.78
C TYR A 183 -19.44 15.31 9.31
N LEU A 184 -20.32 14.57 8.68
CA LEU A 184 -20.52 13.13 8.84
C LEU A 184 -20.27 12.46 7.50
N GLN A 185 -19.52 11.38 7.48
CA GLN A 185 -19.37 10.48 6.34
C GLN A 185 -19.68 9.05 6.76
N VAL A 186 -20.45 8.36 5.96
CA VAL A 186 -20.73 6.93 6.11
C VAL A 186 -20.55 6.28 4.75
N SER A 187 -19.78 5.22 4.68
CA SER A 187 -19.60 4.47 3.44
C SER A 187 -19.53 2.97 3.70
N GLY A 188 -19.95 2.19 2.71
CA GLY A 188 -19.85 0.76 2.69
C GLY A 188 -19.50 0.27 1.30
N SER A 189 -18.72 -0.82 1.22
CA SER A 189 -18.37 -1.48 -0.03
C SER A 189 -18.25 -2.98 0.16
N GLN A 190 -18.55 -3.73 -0.89
CA GLN A 190 -18.33 -5.17 -0.96
C GLN A 190 -17.89 -5.56 -2.35
N LEU A 191 -16.83 -6.35 -2.44
CA LEU A 191 -16.41 -7.09 -3.63
C LEU A 191 -16.46 -8.57 -3.30
N LYS A 192 -17.36 -9.30 -3.96
CA LYS A 192 -17.46 -10.75 -3.84
C LYS A 192 -17.08 -11.40 -5.14
N GLN A 193 -16.28 -12.45 -5.06
CA GLN A 193 -15.82 -13.25 -6.16
C GLN A 193 -15.98 -14.74 -5.84
N ASP A 194 -16.80 -15.45 -6.58
CA ASP A 194 -17.06 -16.88 -6.34
C ASP A 194 -15.96 -17.76 -6.93
N PHE A 195 -15.35 -17.34 -8.03
CA PHE A 195 -14.17 -17.99 -8.63
C PHE A 195 -13.46 -17.05 -9.58
N LEU A 196 -12.18 -17.32 -9.86
CA LEU A 196 -11.41 -16.75 -10.95
C LEU A 196 -11.52 -17.63 -12.20
N GLY A 197 -11.69 -17.03 -13.37
CA GLY A 197 -11.71 -17.76 -14.64
C GLY A 197 -10.30 -18.02 -15.17
N LEU A 198 -9.99 -19.25 -15.54
CA LEU A 198 -8.73 -19.58 -16.19
C LEU A 198 -8.68 -19.05 -17.63
N PRO A 199 -7.54 -18.58 -18.16
CA PRO A 199 -7.36 -18.28 -19.57
C PRO A 199 -7.69 -19.49 -20.47
N HIS A 200 -8.10 -19.25 -21.71
CA HIS A 200 -8.35 -20.33 -22.68
C HIS A 200 -7.08 -21.16 -22.91
N GLY A 201 -7.27 -22.47 -23.11
CA GLY A 201 -6.17 -23.39 -23.36
C GLY A 201 -5.36 -23.81 -22.13
N VAL A 202 -5.71 -23.34 -20.95
CA VAL A 202 -5.13 -23.86 -19.70
C VAL A 202 -5.82 -25.19 -19.37
N ASN A 203 -5.12 -26.30 -19.63
CA ASN A 203 -5.55 -27.67 -19.31
C ASN A 203 -4.65 -28.18 -18.20
N ASN A 204 -4.95 -27.81 -16.96
CA ASN A 204 -4.21 -28.24 -15.77
C ASN A 204 -5.22 -28.50 -14.65
N ASP A 205 -5.43 -29.78 -14.34
CA ASP A 205 -6.41 -30.20 -13.31
C ASP A 205 -6.09 -29.70 -11.91
N ILE A 206 -4.83 -29.30 -11.64
CA ILE A 206 -4.44 -28.68 -10.37
C ILE A 206 -4.90 -27.22 -10.35
N ALA A 207 -4.69 -26.47 -11.45
CA ALA A 207 -5.12 -25.09 -11.55
C ALA A 207 -6.64 -24.93 -11.53
N GLY A 208 -7.37 -25.83 -12.23
CA GLY A 208 -8.82 -25.74 -12.28
C GLY A 208 -9.50 -26.72 -13.19
N LYS A 209 -10.84 -26.68 -13.19
CA LYS A 209 -11.72 -27.51 -14.02
C LYS A 209 -12.79 -26.66 -14.69
N HIS A 210 -13.14 -27.03 -15.93
CA HIS A 210 -14.17 -26.36 -16.72
C HIS A 210 -13.96 -24.82 -16.83
N GLY A 211 -12.68 -24.41 -16.91
CA GLY A 211 -12.29 -23.01 -16.98
C GLY A 211 -12.42 -22.23 -15.67
N LYS A 212 -12.76 -22.86 -14.56
CA LYS A 212 -12.81 -22.25 -13.23
C LYS A 212 -11.57 -22.63 -12.43
N MET A 213 -10.92 -21.62 -11.84
CA MET A 213 -9.79 -21.84 -10.96
C MET A 213 -10.25 -22.45 -9.63
N ILE A 214 -9.55 -23.49 -9.18
CA ILE A 214 -9.85 -24.16 -7.90
C ILE A 214 -9.44 -23.25 -6.75
N ASN A 215 -10.28 -23.21 -5.69
CA ASN A 215 -9.97 -22.54 -4.42
C ASN A 215 -9.57 -21.06 -4.63
N SER A 216 -10.42 -20.29 -5.33
CA SER A 216 -10.15 -18.93 -5.76
C SER A 216 -11.25 -17.92 -5.40
N SER A 217 -12.11 -18.26 -4.45
CA SER A 217 -13.15 -17.34 -3.97
C SER A 217 -12.60 -16.27 -3.03
N ALA A 218 -13.29 -15.14 -2.97
CA ALA A 218 -13.03 -14.05 -2.03
C ALA A 218 -14.32 -13.25 -1.76
N ASP A 219 -14.46 -12.74 -0.55
CA ASP A 219 -15.54 -11.80 -0.17
C ASP A 219 -14.95 -10.74 0.75
N ASP A 220 -14.88 -9.50 0.30
CA ASP A 220 -14.32 -8.37 1.03
C ASP A 220 -15.39 -7.32 1.27
N LYS A 221 -15.66 -7.02 2.53
CA LYS A 221 -16.61 -6.01 2.97
C LYS A 221 -15.90 -4.96 3.80
N ARG A 222 -16.25 -3.71 3.61
CA ARG A 222 -15.72 -2.61 4.42
C ARG A 222 -16.78 -1.56 4.70
N GLY A 223 -16.91 -1.16 5.96
CA GLY A 223 -17.70 -0.03 6.41
C GLY A 223 -16.81 1.03 7.04
N ILE A 224 -17.09 2.31 6.78
CA ILE A 224 -16.39 3.46 7.37
C ILE A 224 -17.44 4.44 7.88
N VAL A 225 -17.26 4.90 9.12
CA VAL A 225 -17.98 6.04 9.68
C VAL A 225 -16.96 7.06 10.14
N LYS A 226 -17.07 8.30 9.67
CA LYS A 226 -16.19 9.40 10.03
C LYS A 226 -16.99 10.62 10.45
N LEU A 227 -16.68 11.15 11.62
CA LEU A 227 -17.21 12.39 12.16
C LEU A 227 -16.09 13.41 12.18
N GLY A 228 -16.31 14.57 11.59
CA GLY A 228 -15.41 15.72 11.65
C GLY A 228 -16.07 16.87 12.39
N PHE A 229 -15.31 17.54 13.26
CA PHE A 229 -15.71 18.74 13.98
C PHE A 229 -14.73 19.86 13.68
N THR A 230 -15.21 20.96 13.12
CA THR A 230 -14.42 22.11 12.63
C THR A 230 -14.86 23.40 13.32
N PRO A 231 -14.55 23.56 14.63
CA PRO A 231 -15.06 24.71 15.42
C PRO A 231 -14.46 26.05 15.02
N ARG A 232 -13.32 26.04 14.32
CA ARG A 232 -12.62 27.20 13.78
C ARG A 232 -12.04 26.87 12.41
N GLU A 233 -11.70 27.87 11.60
CA GLU A 233 -11.18 27.71 10.24
C GLU A 233 -9.95 26.77 10.13
N ASN A 234 -9.08 26.76 11.15
CA ASN A 234 -7.84 25.97 11.16
C ASN A 234 -7.84 24.84 12.21
N ASP A 235 -8.99 24.57 12.82
CA ASP A 235 -9.13 23.48 13.79
C ASP A 235 -10.01 22.38 13.20
N GLU A 236 -9.55 21.14 13.27
CA GLU A 236 -10.31 19.98 12.86
C GLU A 236 -10.07 18.81 13.80
N TYR A 237 -11.13 18.16 14.22
CA TYR A 237 -11.10 16.97 15.07
C TYR A 237 -11.94 15.88 14.42
N THR A 238 -11.35 14.68 14.22
CA THR A 238 -12.05 13.58 13.58
C THR A 238 -12.09 12.34 14.45
N LEU A 239 -13.22 11.63 14.40
CA LEU A 239 -13.36 10.27 14.89
C LEU A 239 -13.70 9.38 13.70
N THR A 240 -12.91 8.35 13.49
CA THR A 240 -13.10 7.40 12.39
C THR A 240 -13.22 5.99 12.95
N TYR A 241 -14.25 5.28 12.54
CA TYR A 241 -14.42 3.85 12.78
C TYR A 241 -14.44 3.12 11.45
N ILE A 242 -13.63 2.07 11.34
CA ILE A 242 -13.54 1.23 10.15
C ILE A 242 -13.74 -0.21 10.57
N LYS A 243 -14.63 -0.91 9.89
CA LYS A 243 -14.78 -2.36 10.00
C LYS A 243 -14.59 -2.98 8.63
N GLN A 244 -13.72 -3.98 8.56
CA GLN A 244 -13.47 -4.78 7.38
C GLN A 244 -13.61 -6.25 7.74
N ASP A 245 -14.49 -6.95 7.05
CA ASP A 245 -14.65 -8.40 7.12
C ASP A 245 -14.17 -9.00 5.79
N GLY A 246 -13.29 -9.99 5.84
CA GLY A 246 -12.68 -10.59 4.66
C GLY A 246 -12.66 -12.12 4.71
N GLU A 247 -12.98 -12.74 3.59
CA GLU A 247 -12.77 -14.17 3.35
C GLU A 247 -11.99 -14.34 2.06
N LYS A 248 -11.04 -15.27 2.03
CA LYS A 248 -10.30 -15.59 0.79
C LYS A 248 -9.82 -17.02 0.76
N ASP A 249 -9.74 -17.53 -0.45
CA ASP A 249 -9.13 -18.83 -0.76
C ASP A 249 -7.77 -18.62 -1.43
N ASN A 250 -6.96 -19.69 -1.46
CA ASN A 250 -5.66 -19.68 -2.10
C ASN A 250 -5.63 -20.65 -3.29
N PRO A 251 -5.58 -20.15 -4.54
CA PRO A 251 -5.37 -20.99 -5.71
C PRO A 251 -4.10 -21.83 -5.57
N PRO A 252 -4.15 -23.14 -5.88
CA PRO A 252 -3.00 -24.02 -5.67
C PRO A 252 -1.90 -23.74 -6.69
N TYR A 253 -0.64 -23.96 -6.27
CA TYR A 253 0.47 -23.97 -7.19
C TYR A 253 0.28 -25.00 -8.30
N SER A 254 0.40 -24.59 -9.55
CA SER A 254 0.18 -25.42 -10.74
C SER A 254 1.35 -25.38 -11.74
N GLY A 255 2.54 -24.94 -11.28
CA GLY A 255 3.77 -24.89 -12.05
C GLY A 255 4.51 -26.23 -12.12
N ASN A 256 5.71 -26.21 -12.68
CA ASN A 256 6.51 -27.39 -12.99
C ASN A 256 7.72 -27.60 -12.08
N SER A 257 7.92 -26.76 -11.06
CA SER A 257 9.13 -26.78 -10.23
C SER A 257 9.15 -27.86 -9.15
N GLY A 258 8.07 -28.66 -9.02
CA GLY A 258 7.94 -29.64 -7.93
C GLY A 258 7.50 -29.01 -6.59
N GLN A 259 7.20 -27.71 -6.55
CA GLN A 259 6.63 -27.09 -5.37
C GLN A 259 5.28 -27.73 -5.04
N LYS A 260 5.05 -28.04 -3.76
CA LYS A 260 3.80 -28.65 -3.32
C LYS A 260 2.64 -27.67 -3.40
N SER A 261 1.54 -28.08 -4.02
CA SER A 261 0.28 -27.33 -4.02
C SER A 261 -0.28 -27.25 -2.60
N ARG A 262 -0.80 -26.07 -2.25
CA ARG A 262 -1.45 -25.77 -0.98
C ARG A 262 -2.88 -25.35 -1.26
N TYR A 263 -3.84 -25.91 -0.50
CA TYR A 263 -5.25 -25.56 -0.61
C TYR A 263 -5.67 -24.86 0.68
N TRP A 264 -5.18 -23.62 0.85
CA TRP A 264 -5.42 -22.83 2.05
C TRP A 264 -6.66 -21.98 1.90
N GLN A 265 -7.34 -21.74 3.00
CA GLN A 265 -8.52 -20.89 3.06
C GLN A 265 -8.42 -19.99 4.29
N TRP A 266 -8.83 -18.74 4.15
CA TRP A 266 -9.01 -17.78 5.23
C TRP A 266 -10.51 -17.50 5.36
N PRO A 267 -11.25 -18.26 6.22
CA PRO A 267 -12.66 -17.97 6.51
C PRO A 267 -12.84 -16.69 7.35
N GLU A 268 -11.76 -16.10 7.81
CA GLU A 268 -11.73 -14.86 8.59
C GLU A 268 -10.42 -14.13 8.31
N TYR A 269 -10.55 -12.88 7.88
CA TYR A 269 -9.45 -11.94 7.63
C TYR A 269 -9.97 -10.54 7.94
N ASP A 270 -10.22 -10.28 9.22
CA ASP A 270 -11.02 -9.16 9.68
C ASP A 270 -10.14 -8.08 10.31
N LYS A 271 -10.50 -6.84 10.07
CA LYS A 271 -9.85 -5.68 10.65
C LYS A 271 -10.87 -4.72 11.23
N GLU A 272 -10.60 -4.23 12.43
CA GLU A 272 -11.41 -3.20 13.07
C GLU A 272 -10.50 -2.09 13.58
N SER A 273 -10.86 -0.83 13.28
CA SER A 273 -10.01 0.31 13.54
C SER A 273 -10.81 1.45 14.15
N PHE A 274 -10.27 2.07 15.18
CA PHE A 274 -10.80 3.28 15.77
C PHE A 274 -9.72 4.34 15.82
N TYR A 275 -9.96 5.51 15.19
CA TYR A 275 -9.01 6.60 15.09
C TYR A 275 -9.61 7.89 15.64
N TYR A 276 -8.85 8.59 16.46
CA TYR A 276 -9.01 10.00 16.75
C TYR A 276 -7.85 10.78 16.15
N GLN A 277 -8.15 11.89 15.49
CA GLN A 277 -7.15 12.82 15.00
C GLN A 277 -7.60 14.24 15.25
N GLY A 278 -6.66 15.11 15.60
CA GLY A 278 -6.92 16.52 15.86
C GLY A 278 -5.85 17.41 15.27
N THR A 279 -6.26 18.53 14.72
CA THR A 279 -5.42 19.67 14.36
C THR A 279 -5.96 20.89 15.09
N THR A 280 -5.10 21.54 15.86
CA THR A 280 -5.45 22.72 16.66
C THR A 280 -4.45 23.83 16.37
N GLN A 281 -4.91 24.95 15.86
CA GLN A 281 -4.10 26.16 15.79
C GLN A 281 -4.07 26.83 17.16
N LEU A 282 -2.98 26.67 17.91
CA LEU A 282 -2.81 27.24 19.26
C LEU A 282 -2.73 28.75 19.21
N ASN A 283 -2.04 29.28 18.22
CA ASN A 283 -1.93 30.72 17.90
C ASN A 283 -1.38 30.90 16.47
N ASP A 284 -1.07 32.13 16.08
CA ASP A 284 -0.59 32.46 14.73
C ASP A 284 0.73 31.74 14.32
N ARG A 285 1.47 31.16 15.29
CA ARG A 285 2.78 30.54 15.05
C ARG A 285 2.80 29.04 15.33
N PHE A 286 1.90 28.54 16.15
CA PHE A 286 1.97 27.15 16.61
C PHE A 286 0.71 26.38 16.22
N THR A 287 0.92 25.24 15.57
CA THR A 287 -0.12 24.25 15.27
C THR A 287 0.22 22.93 15.94
N LEU A 288 -0.74 22.38 16.70
CA LEU A 288 -0.63 21.10 17.35
C LEU A 288 -1.48 20.08 16.58
N LYS A 289 -0.86 18.96 16.21
CA LYS A 289 -1.56 17.78 15.66
C LYS A 289 -1.49 16.64 16.65
N SER A 290 -2.58 15.90 16.77
CA SER A 290 -2.69 14.75 17.68
C SER A 290 -3.38 13.59 17.00
N ARG A 291 -2.97 12.35 17.31
CA ARG A 291 -3.65 11.13 16.89
C ARG A 291 -3.62 10.09 18.01
N LEU A 292 -4.72 9.34 18.10
CA LEU A 292 -4.84 8.15 18.92
C LEU A 292 -5.50 7.08 18.07
N TYR A 293 -5.04 5.85 18.16
CA TYR A 293 -5.64 4.78 17.39
C TYR A 293 -5.55 3.43 18.10
N ARG A 294 -6.53 2.59 17.79
CA ARG A 294 -6.52 1.17 18.05
C ARG A 294 -6.91 0.44 16.78
N ASP A 295 -6.07 -0.50 16.38
CA ASP A 295 -6.26 -1.39 15.24
C ASP A 295 -6.30 -2.82 15.75
N THR A 296 -7.30 -3.62 15.38
CA THR A 296 -7.35 -5.06 15.66
C THR A 296 -7.31 -5.86 14.38
N PHE A 297 -6.80 -7.07 14.44
CA PHE A 297 -6.72 -7.98 13.31
C PHE A 297 -7.01 -9.41 13.77
N GLU A 298 -8.08 -9.99 13.25
CA GLU A 298 -8.46 -11.38 13.47
C GLU A 298 -8.27 -12.15 12.16
N ASN A 299 -7.56 -13.28 12.23
CA ASN A 299 -7.23 -14.06 11.05
C ASN A 299 -7.27 -15.55 11.39
N THR A 300 -8.15 -16.29 10.72
CA THR A 300 -8.20 -17.75 10.81
C THR A 300 -7.73 -18.34 9.49
N LEU A 301 -6.71 -19.18 9.55
CA LEU A 301 -6.15 -19.92 8.41
C LEU A 301 -6.41 -21.42 8.56
N MET A 302 -7.09 -22.00 7.57
CA MET A 302 -7.28 -23.44 7.41
C MET A 302 -6.33 -23.96 6.33
N MET A 303 -5.41 -24.84 6.70
CA MET A 303 -4.37 -25.38 5.82
C MET A 303 -4.65 -26.80 5.42
N TYR A 304 -5.02 -27.00 4.15
CA TYR A 304 -5.28 -28.32 3.58
C TYR A 304 -4.12 -28.74 2.67
N ASN A 305 -3.66 -29.98 2.78
CA ASN A 305 -2.52 -30.50 2.03
C ASN A 305 -2.89 -31.09 0.67
N SER A 306 -4.17 -31.35 0.45
CA SER A 306 -4.69 -31.92 -0.80
C SER A 306 -6.11 -31.47 -1.07
N LEU A 307 -6.58 -31.63 -2.30
CA LEU A 307 -7.96 -31.36 -2.68
C LEU A 307 -8.94 -32.31 -1.92
N ALA A 308 -8.51 -33.53 -1.59
CA ALA A 308 -9.31 -34.44 -0.80
C ALA A 308 -9.45 -33.95 0.65
N ASP A 309 -8.36 -33.44 1.25
CA ASP A 309 -8.40 -32.87 2.59
C ASP A 309 -9.30 -31.63 2.64
N LEU A 310 -9.20 -30.77 1.62
CA LEU A 310 -10.09 -29.59 1.47
C LEU A 310 -11.57 -30.01 1.43
N LYS A 311 -11.91 -30.98 0.58
CA LYS A 311 -13.30 -31.50 0.47
C LYS A 311 -13.81 -32.11 1.77
N ASN A 312 -12.94 -32.81 2.51
CA ASN A 312 -13.27 -33.45 3.77
C ASN A 312 -13.09 -32.54 4.99
N LYS A 313 -12.68 -31.27 4.80
CA LYS A 313 -12.39 -30.31 5.86
C LYS A 313 -11.36 -30.80 6.89
N LYS A 314 -10.37 -31.61 6.44
CA LYS A 314 -9.30 -32.16 7.26
C LYS A 314 -8.03 -31.35 7.08
N GLY A 315 -7.87 -30.28 7.83
CA GLY A 315 -6.74 -29.36 7.75
C GLY A 315 -6.14 -29.00 9.09
N SER A 316 -4.99 -28.35 9.05
CA SER A 316 -4.39 -27.69 10.21
C SER A 316 -5.01 -26.31 10.37
N TYR A 317 -5.05 -25.84 11.60
CA TYR A 317 -5.63 -24.57 12.02
C TYR A 317 -4.54 -23.62 12.49
N SER A 318 -4.66 -22.34 12.16
CA SER A 318 -3.89 -21.24 12.76
C SER A 318 -4.82 -20.05 12.91
N HIS A 319 -4.78 -19.41 14.07
CA HIS A 319 -5.60 -18.24 14.33
C HIS A 319 -4.75 -17.15 14.99
N TYR A 320 -4.85 -15.93 14.46
CA TYR A 320 -4.26 -14.72 15.00
C TYR A 320 -5.34 -13.83 15.60
N SER A 321 -5.00 -13.19 16.71
CA SER A 321 -5.85 -12.18 17.36
C SER A 321 -4.94 -11.04 17.82
N ASP A 322 -4.65 -10.14 16.90
CA ASP A 322 -3.64 -9.11 17.02
C ASP A 322 -4.26 -7.74 17.29
N TYR A 323 -3.47 -6.86 17.88
CA TYR A 323 -3.85 -5.44 17.97
C TYR A 323 -2.63 -4.54 18.03
N SER A 324 -2.83 -3.28 17.59
CA SER A 324 -1.89 -2.18 17.76
C SER A 324 -2.61 -1.01 18.42
N ASP A 325 -2.03 -0.50 19.50
CA ASP A 325 -2.42 0.77 20.10
C ASP A 325 -1.36 1.82 19.79
N GLY A 326 -1.77 3.05 19.51
CA GLY A 326 -0.78 4.08 19.25
C GLY A 326 -1.27 5.49 19.52
N ALA A 327 -0.29 6.37 19.74
CA ALA A 327 -0.48 7.78 19.99
C ALA A 327 0.62 8.59 19.29
N GLY A 328 0.27 9.77 18.82
CA GLY A 328 1.22 10.72 18.25
C GLY A 328 0.85 12.16 18.56
N LEU A 329 1.86 12.97 18.81
CA LEU A 329 1.74 14.43 18.92
C LEU A 329 2.78 15.07 18.00
N GLN A 330 2.38 16.09 17.26
CA GLN A 330 3.27 16.90 16.44
C GLN A 330 2.99 18.38 16.73
N LEU A 331 4.04 19.12 17.07
CA LEU A 331 4.01 20.57 17.19
C LEU A 331 4.74 21.17 16.01
N ALA A 332 4.06 22.00 15.23
CA ALA A 332 4.64 22.77 14.15
C ALA A 332 4.71 24.24 14.56
N ALA A 333 5.84 24.88 14.31
CA ALA A 333 6.14 26.26 14.65
C ALA A 333 6.61 27.05 13.44
N ASP A 334 5.90 28.11 13.07
CA ASP A 334 6.34 29.10 12.09
C ASP A 334 7.42 29.98 12.73
N VAL A 335 8.70 29.64 12.49
CA VAL A 335 9.85 30.34 13.11
C VAL A 335 10.25 31.59 12.37
N ARG A 336 10.01 31.61 11.05
CA ARG A 336 10.13 32.77 10.16
C ARG A 336 8.95 32.78 9.19
N GLU A 337 8.88 33.81 8.33
CA GLU A 337 7.75 34.01 7.42
C GLU A 337 7.46 32.81 6.50
N ASN A 338 8.51 32.05 6.11
CA ASN A 338 8.37 30.87 5.25
C ASN A 338 9.08 29.62 5.80
N ASP A 339 9.48 29.63 7.06
CA ASP A 339 10.21 28.55 7.69
C ASP A 339 9.33 27.81 8.72
N LEU A 340 9.32 26.48 8.65
CA LEU A 340 8.56 25.65 9.54
C LEU A 340 9.48 24.69 10.31
N LEU A 341 9.43 24.74 11.64
CA LEU A 341 10.09 23.78 12.52
C LEU A 341 9.01 22.86 13.14
N SER A 342 9.16 21.57 12.96
CA SER A 342 8.23 20.58 13.50
C SER A 342 8.93 19.61 14.46
N PHE A 343 8.24 19.26 15.52
CA PHE A 343 8.63 18.20 16.46
C PHE A 343 7.52 17.16 16.55
N ALA A 344 7.87 15.88 16.61
CA ALA A 344 6.90 14.81 16.78
C ALA A 344 7.36 13.79 17.82
N VAL A 345 6.39 13.28 18.57
CA VAL A 345 6.52 12.13 19.43
C VAL A 345 5.51 11.10 19.00
N ASN A 346 5.95 9.88 18.73
CA ASN A 346 5.08 8.77 18.38
C ASN A 346 5.34 7.61 19.35
N TRP A 347 4.27 6.96 19.78
CA TRP A 347 4.28 5.76 20.58
C TRP A 347 3.36 4.72 19.96
N LYS A 348 3.77 3.46 20.00
CA LYS A 348 2.92 2.33 19.62
C LYS A 348 3.26 1.08 20.42
N ASP A 349 2.24 0.27 20.62
CA ASP A 349 2.31 -1.05 21.26
C ASP A 349 1.70 -2.07 20.30
N ASP A 350 2.52 -2.98 19.79
CA ASP A 350 2.15 -4.00 18.83
C ASP A 350 2.07 -5.36 19.53
N VAL A 351 0.89 -5.98 19.48
CA VAL A 351 0.66 -7.29 20.11
C VAL A 351 0.22 -8.31 19.08
N HIS A 352 0.97 -9.40 18.99
CA HIS A 352 0.61 -10.58 18.23
C HIS A 352 0.25 -11.72 19.18
N ARG A 353 -0.89 -12.36 18.92
CA ARG A 353 -1.35 -13.56 19.63
C ARG A 353 -1.71 -14.64 18.61
N GLU A 354 -1.10 -15.81 18.72
CA GLU A 354 -1.42 -16.94 17.83
C GLU A 354 -1.71 -18.23 18.58
N LYS A 355 -2.53 -19.09 17.97
CA LYS A 355 -2.80 -20.44 18.44
C LYS A 355 -2.99 -21.42 17.29
N GLY A 356 -2.50 -22.64 17.45
CA GLY A 356 -2.56 -23.69 16.43
C GLY A 356 -3.77 -24.64 16.55
N ALA A 357 -4.68 -24.41 17.50
CA ALA A 357 -5.92 -25.18 17.66
C ALA A 357 -6.99 -24.30 18.36
N PRO A 358 -8.30 -24.55 18.14
CA PRO A 358 -9.37 -23.71 18.69
C PRO A 358 -9.33 -23.52 20.21
N HIS A 359 -8.92 -24.57 20.96
CA HIS A 359 -8.88 -24.57 22.42
C HIS A 359 -7.46 -24.41 23.00
N ALA A 360 -6.44 -24.18 22.15
CA ALA A 360 -5.09 -23.95 22.62
C ALA A 360 -4.94 -22.58 23.28
N ALA A 361 -4.01 -22.47 24.20
CA ALA A 361 -3.57 -21.17 24.72
C ALA A 361 -2.91 -20.36 23.59
N TYR A 362 -2.99 -19.03 23.71
CA TYR A 362 -2.32 -18.14 22.79
C TYR A 362 -0.84 -17.98 23.13
N ASP A 363 0.03 -18.19 22.17
CA ASP A 363 1.35 -17.58 22.16
C ASP A 363 1.18 -16.07 22.13
N ARG A 364 2.10 -15.32 22.72
CA ARG A 364 2.01 -13.86 22.80
C ARG A 364 3.38 -13.21 22.58
N TYR A 365 3.40 -12.23 21.71
CA TYR A 365 4.57 -11.41 21.41
C TYR A 365 4.15 -9.96 21.40
N GLU A 366 4.92 -9.11 22.09
CA GLU A 366 4.59 -7.69 22.27
C GLU A 366 5.83 -6.82 22.14
N ASP A 367 5.73 -5.80 21.26
CA ASP A 367 6.75 -4.79 21.07
C ASP A 367 6.20 -3.41 21.39
N ARG A 368 6.97 -2.62 22.13
CA ARG A 368 6.70 -1.21 22.37
C ARG A 368 7.71 -0.36 21.63
N THR A 369 7.24 0.58 20.81
CA THR A 369 8.09 1.44 19.99
C THR A 369 7.81 2.90 20.28
N TRP A 370 8.86 3.68 20.42
CA TRP A 370 8.84 5.14 20.53
C TRP A 370 9.65 5.77 19.41
N SER A 371 9.25 6.97 19.00
CA SER A 371 9.99 7.80 18.06
C SER A 371 9.92 9.26 18.49
N LEU A 372 11.08 9.90 18.54
CA LEU A 372 11.20 11.36 18.66
C LEU A 372 11.78 11.88 17.36
N ALA A 373 11.10 12.83 16.72
CA ALA A 373 11.53 13.39 15.45
C ALA A 373 11.46 14.91 15.41
N SER A 374 12.31 15.51 14.61
CA SER A 374 12.28 16.93 14.30
C SER A 374 12.57 17.13 12.82
N GLU A 375 11.87 18.07 12.19
CA GLU A 375 12.07 18.45 10.80
C GLU A 375 12.02 19.97 10.67
N TYR A 376 13.02 20.53 9.97
CA TYR A 376 13.09 21.94 9.66
C TYR A 376 12.97 22.16 8.15
N GLN A 377 11.98 22.93 7.76
CA GLN A 377 11.74 23.38 6.40
C GLN A 377 12.20 24.83 6.30
N TRP A 378 13.20 25.06 5.48
CA TRP A 378 13.87 26.35 5.34
C TRP A 378 13.71 26.88 3.92
N ALA A 379 13.05 28.02 3.77
CA ALA A 379 13.06 28.80 2.54
C ALA A 379 14.42 29.53 2.43
N ALA A 380 15.42 28.84 1.87
CA ALA A 380 16.82 29.30 1.84
C ALA A 380 17.02 30.49 0.89
N ALA A 381 16.22 30.53 -0.18
CA ALA A 381 16.13 31.64 -1.15
C ALA A 381 14.75 31.61 -1.81
N ASP A 382 14.43 32.63 -2.61
CA ASP A 382 13.14 32.74 -3.31
C ASP A 382 12.80 31.50 -4.18
N ASN A 383 13.81 30.80 -4.63
CA ASN A 383 13.68 29.62 -5.50
C ASN A 383 14.36 28.38 -4.95
N VAL A 384 14.74 28.37 -3.66
CA VAL A 384 15.42 27.22 -3.01
C VAL A 384 14.79 26.93 -1.67
N ASP A 385 14.26 25.71 -1.51
CA ASP A 385 13.85 25.18 -0.24
C ASP A 385 14.81 24.07 0.21
N VAL A 386 15.07 24.00 1.50
CA VAL A 386 15.82 22.92 2.13
C VAL A 386 15.01 22.31 3.26
N VAL A 387 14.92 21.00 3.29
CA VAL A 387 14.29 20.25 4.39
C VAL A 387 15.32 19.35 5.02
N ALA A 388 15.47 19.43 6.34
CA ALA A 388 16.33 18.56 7.10
C ALA A 388 15.52 17.91 8.23
N GLY A 389 15.64 16.60 8.38
CA GLY A 389 14.93 15.81 9.40
C GLY A 389 15.87 14.90 10.14
N ILE A 390 15.59 14.71 11.43
CA ILE A 390 16.23 13.74 12.30
C ILE A 390 15.18 12.97 13.10
N SER A 391 15.46 11.69 13.44
CA SER A 391 14.69 10.97 14.44
C SER A 391 15.59 10.06 15.28
N TYR A 392 15.13 9.81 16.50
CA TYR A 392 15.64 8.77 17.35
C TYR A 392 14.51 7.84 17.74
N ASP A 393 14.64 6.60 17.30
CA ASP A 393 13.62 5.58 17.46
C ASP A 393 14.15 4.48 18.38
N TRP A 394 13.30 3.92 19.25
CA TRP A 394 13.66 2.74 20.05
C TRP A 394 12.48 1.80 20.23
N ARG A 395 12.81 0.53 20.34
CA ARG A 395 11.87 -0.56 20.51
C ARG A 395 12.29 -1.49 21.64
N ASP A 396 11.35 -1.76 22.52
CA ASP A 396 11.46 -2.75 23.59
C ASP A 396 10.60 -3.98 23.25
N SER A 397 11.14 -5.17 23.43
CA SER A 397 10.38 -6.42 23.48
C SER A 397 9.77 -6.54 24.87
N VAL A 398 8.44 -6.38 24.97
CA VAL A 398 7.73 -6.35 26.26
C VAL A 398 7.41 -7.75 26.74
N GLU A 399 6.99 -8.62 25.83
CA GLU A 399 6.69 -10.00 26.10
C GLU A 399 6.99 -10.86 24.85
N ALA A 400 7.58 -12.04 25.07
CA ALA A 400 7.74 -13.05 24.04
C ALA A 400 7.64 -14.43 24.66
N LYS A 401 6.44 -15.04 24.55
CA LYS A 401 6.15 -16.36 25.12
C LYS A 401 5.45 -17.28 24.14
N LYS A 402 5.82 -18.55 24.18
CA LYS A 402 5.26 -19.62 23.39
C LYS A 402 4.82 -20.78 24.26
N HIS A 403 3.61 -21.30 24.01
CA HIS A 403 3.09 -22.49 24.65
C HIS A 403 3.52 -23.73 23.88
N GLU A 404 4.32 -24.57 24.50
CA GLU A 404 4.80 -25.81 23.88
C GLU A 404 3.75 -26.93 23.99
N LYS A 405 3.87 -27.94 23.13
CA LYS A 405 2.90 -29.06 23.05
C LYS A 405 2.86 -29.91 24.34
N ASP A 406 3.91 -29.91 25.13
CA ASP A 406 3.98 -30.62 26.40
C ASP A 406 3.39 -29.84 27.59
N GLY A 407 2.83 -28.65 27.31
CA GLY A 407 2.23 -27.76 28.30
C GLY A 407 3.24 -26.82 28.98
N SER A 408 4.52 -26.88 28.65
CA SER A 408 5.52 -25.90 29.13
C SER A 408 5.36 -24.57 28.38
N ILE A 409 5.95 -23.51 28.96
CA ILE A 409 5.99 -22.17 28.34
C ILE A 409 7.45 -21.80 28.13
N THR A 410 7.80 -21.54 26.87
CA THR A 410 9.09 -20.97 26.51
C THR A 410 8.99 -19.45 26.57
N HIS A 411 9.85 -18.82 27.34
CA HIS A 411 10.07 -17.38 27.33
C HIS A 411 11.33 -17.07 26.55
N TYR A 412 11.24 -16.12 25.62
CA TYR A 412 12.38 -15.66 24.85
C TYR A 412 13.00 -14.42 25.52
N ASP A 413 14.30 -14.23 25.30
CA ASP A 413 15.02 -13.10 25.86
C ASP A 413 14.49 -11.75 25.38
N ASP A 414 14.50 -10.77 26.28
CA ASP A 414 14.20 -9.39 25.98
C ASP A 414 15.20 -8.82 24.98
N ASN A 415 14.72 -7.94 24.11
CA ASN A 415 15.53 -7.25 23.13
C ASN A 415 15.19 -5.76 23.09
N TYR A 416 16.15 -4.93 23.43
CA TYR A 416 16.11 -3.49 23.23
C TYR A 416 16.94 -3.11 22.01
N GLN A 417 16.35 -2.33 21.11
CA GLN A 417 17.04 -1.79 19.94
C GLN A 417 16.71 -0.30 19.79
N SER A 418 17.70 0.46 19.36
CA SER A 418 17.51 1.87 19.03
C SER A 418 18.21 2.23 17.72
N ALA A 419 17.75 3.30 17.08
CA ALA A 419 18.29 3.77 15.84
C ALA A 419 18.19 5.30 15.73
N PHE A 420 19.25 5.91 15.21
CA PHE A 420 19.26 7.30 14.79
C PHE A 420 19.09 7.36 13.28
N ASN A 421 18.18 8.19 12.82
CA ASN A 421 17.85 8.41 11.40
C ASN A 421 18.03 9.89 11.08
N TRP A 422 18.41 10.19 9.84
CA TRP A 422 18.47 11.55 9.36
C TRP A 422 18.29 11.61 7.84
N GLN A 423 17.88 12.79 7.38
CA GLN A 423 17.66 13.03 5.96
C GLN A 423 17.77 14.51 5.66
N VAL A 424 18.06 14.81 4.41
CA VAL A 424 18.07 16.19 3.88
C VAL A 424 17.57 16.17 2.44
N MET A 425 16.81 17.19 2.06
CA MET A 425 16.37 17.43 0.69
C MET A 425 16.53 18.89 0.36
N GLY A 426 17.16 19.19 -0.78
CA GLY A 426 17.15 20.51 -1.39
C GLY A 426 16.25 20.52 -2.60
N LYS A 427 15.43 21.54 -2.74
CA LYS A 427 14.55 21.80 -3.89
C LYS A 427 14.94 23.09 -4.58
N TYR A 428 15.01 23.04 -5.88
CA TYR A 428 15.15 24.22 -6.73
C TYR A 428 13.89 24.41 -7.58
N HIS A 429 13.29 25.58 -7.49
CA HIS A 429 12.12 25.97 -8.26
C HIS A 429 12.58 26.83 -9.46
N PHE A 430 12.34 26.31 -10.67
CA PHE A 430 12.62 27.02 -11.90
C PHE A 430 11.56 28.09 -12.20
N ALA A 431 11.89 29.06 -13.02
CA ALA A 431 10.97 30.13 -13.40
C ALA A 431 9.73 29.64 -14.20
N ASN A 432 9.80 28.46 -14.79
CA ASN A 432 8.68 27.80 -15.48
C ASN A 432 7.86 26.85 -14.58
N GLU A 433 7.99 27.01 -13.25
CA GLU A 433 7.33 26.20 -12.22
C GLU A 433 7.81 24.72 -12.12
N ASP A 434 8.78 24.29 -12.91
CA ASP A 434 9.43 23.01 -12.72
C ASP A 434 10.16 22.97 -11.37
N THR A 435 10.29 21.76 -10.80
CA THR A 435 10.99 21.55 -9.54
C THR A 435 12.02 20.44 -9.69
N LEU A 436 13.25 20.71 -9.28
CA LEU A 436 14.32 19.72 -9.15
C LEU A 436 14.62 19.51 -7.67
N ALA A 437 14.48 18.27 -7.20
CA ALA A 437 14.77 17.89 -5.82
C ALA A 437 15.92 16.88 -5.75
N LEU A 438 16.89 17.16 -4.90
CA LEU A 438 17.97 16.22 -4.53
C LEU A 438 17.81 15.88 -3.07
N SER A 439 17.68 14.59 -2.76
CA SER A 439 17.55 14.10 -1.39
C SER A 439 18.61 13.07 -1.05
N TYR A 440 19.02 13.07 0.21
CA TYR A 440 19.81 12.01 0.84
C TYR A 440 19.17 11.60 2.15
N TYR A 441 19.19 10.30 2.44
CA TYR A 441 18.67 9.75 3.69
C TYR A 441 19.48 8.58 4.21
N ASP A 442 19.54 8.45 5.52
CA ASP A 442 20.11 7.33 6.27
C ASP A 442 19.06 6.88 7.32
N ARG A 443 18.34 5.80 7.03
CA ARG A 443 17.16 5.37 7.76
C ARG A 443 17.16 3.89 8.07
N THR A 444 16.44 3.51 9.11
CA THR A 444 16.39 2.14 9.63
C THR A 444 14.98 1.61 9.69
N ARG A 445 14.89 0.28 9.78
CA ARG A 445 13.68 -0.48 10.10
C ARG A 445 14.00 -1.51 11.18
N PHE A 446 13.16 -1.57 12.21
CA PHE A 446 13.24 -2.63 13.20
C PHE A 446 12.76 -3.97 12.65
N PRO A 447 13.36 -5.11 13.06
CA PRO A 447 12.85 -6.44 12.73
C PRO A 447 11.44 -6.64 13.26
N THR A 448 10.59 -7.28 12.46
CA THR A 448 9.22 -7.63 12.86
C THR A 448 9.21 -8.76 13.90
N LEU A 449 8.06 -8.95 14.58
CA LEU A 449 7.85 -10.07 15.49
C LEU A 449 8.08 -11.42 14.77
N LYS A 450 7.57 -11.56 13.54
CA LYS A 450 7.77 -12.76 12.73
C LYS A 450 9.22 -13.04 12.40
N GLU A 451 9.98 -12.02 12.01
CA GLU A 451 11.40 -12.20 11.68
C GLU A 451 12.21 -12.72 12.87
N ARG A 452 11.85 -12.30 14.09
CA ARG A 452 12.54 -12.70 15.32
C ARG A 452 12.06 -14.04 15.89
N TYR A 453 10.76 -14.32 15.85
CA TYR A 453 10.17 -15.41 16.62
C TYR A 453 9.52 -16.50 15.78
N THR A 454 9.56 -16.45 14.44
CA THR A 454 8.96 -17.50 13.64
C THR A 454 9.63 -18.85 13.85
N THR A 455 8.80 -19.86 14.05
CA THR A 455 9.19 -21.29 14.02
C THR A 455 8.54 -22.01 12.83
N SER A 456 7.86 -21.25 11.95
CA SER A 456 7.21 -21.80 10.77
C SER A 456 8.23 -22.26 9.75
N LYS A 457 8.05 -23.47 9.24
CA LYS A 457 8.94 -24.13 8.27
C LYS A 457 8.76 -23.49 6.88
N PRO A 458 9.80 -22.88 6.27
CA PRO A 458 9.68 -22.34 4.91
C PRO A 458 9.61 -23.45 3.85
N ALA A 459 10.30 -24.58 4.07
CA ALA A 459 10.27 -25.74 3.21
C ALA A 459 9.97 -27.01 4.01
N TYR A 460 9.66 -28.09 3.30
CA TYR A 460 9.03 -29.30 3.85
C TYR A 460 9.81 -29.98 4.98
N ASN A 461 11.13 -29.84 5.04
CA ASN A 461 11.98 -30.52 6.02
C ASN A 461 12.86 -29.56 6.83
N GLN A 462 12.61 -28.25 6.76
CA GLN A 462 13.43 -27.27 7.47
C GLN A 462 12.81 -26.89 8.81
N ILE A 463 13.66 -26.66 9.79
CA ILE A 463 13.29 -26.12 11.11
C ILE A 463 13.73 -24.65 11.12
N ALA A 464 12.81 -23.75 11.41
CA ALA A 464 13.15 -22.36 11.65
C ALA A 464 13.53 -22.16 13.13
N ILE A 465 14.72 -21.60 13.37
CA ILE A 465 15.18 -21.20 14.69
C ILE A 465 14.94 -19.71 14.88
N VAL A 466 14.38 -19.34 16.03
CA VAL A 466 14.14 -17.94 16.39
C VAL A 466 15.47 -17.18 16.53
N ASN A 467 15.44 -15.87 16.26
CA ASN A 467 16.55 -14.96 16.52
C ASN A 467 16.04 -13.67 17.17
N PRO A 468 15.81 -13.67 18.50
CA PRO A 468 15.36 -12.48 19.21
C PRO A 468 16.32 -11.29 19.09
N GLN A 469 17.62 -11.53 18.83
CA GLN A 469 18.70 -10.55 18.83
C GLN A 469 18.93 -9.86 17.47
N LEU A 470 17.98 -10.00 16.52
CA LEU A 470 18.06 -9.29 15.25
C LEU A 470 18.14 -7.78 15.46
N LYS A 471 19.05 -7.14 14.73
CA LYS A 471 19.28 -5.69 14.72
C LYS A 471 18.45 -5.01 13.62
N PRO A 472 18.26 -3.68 13.69
CA PRO A 472 17.64 -2.93 12.61
C PRO A 472 18.41 -3.08 11.29
N GLU A 473 17.68 -3.16 10.17
CA GLU A 473 18.22 -2.94 8.83
C GLU A 473 18.45 -1.43 8.61
N ARG A 474 19.38 -1.07 7.75
CA ARG A 474 19.70 0.33 7.43
C ARG A 474 19.76 0.59 5.94
N ALA A 475 19.01 1.59 5.48
CA ALA A 475 19.07 2.06 4.10
C ALA A 475 19.73 3.45 4.03
N ARG A 476 20.69 3.59 3.11
CA ARG A 476 21.25 4.88 2.69
C ARG A 476 20.90 5.10 1.24
N GLY A 477 20.25 6.22 0.95
CA GLY A 477 19.75 6.51 -0.38
C GLY A 477 20.03 7.92 -0.84
N VAL A 478 20.16 8.07 -2.14
CA VAL A 478 20.20 9.34 -2.83
C VAL A 478 19.22 9.31 -4.00
N ASP A 479 18.41 10.38 -4.12
CA ASP A 479 17.42 10.56 -5.17
C ASP A 479 17.57 11.91 -5.82
N LEU A 480 17.47 11.96 -7.14
CA LEU A 480 17.30 13.19 -7.91
C LEU A 480 15.98 13.08 -8.67
N THR A 481 15.04 13.95 -8.36
CA THR A 481 13.70 13.98 -8.95
C THR A 481 13.46 15.30 -9.64
N TRP A 482 13.02 15.26 -10.89
CA TRP A 482 12.59 16.42 -11.66
C TRP A 482 11.12 16.28 -12.02
N ASN A 483 10.32 17.24 -11.58
CA ASN A 483 8.90 17.36 -11.89
C ASN A 483 8.67 18.64 -12.66
N GLY A 484 7.82 18.60 -13.66
CA GLY A 484 7.53 19.78 -14.44
C GLY A 484 6.41 19.60 -15.45
N ALA A 485 6.23 20.62 -16.26
CA ALA A 485 5.27 20.64 -17.35
C ALA A 485 5.92 21.16 -18.64
N PHE A 486 5.83 20.37 -19.71
CA PHE A 486 6.29 20.84 -21.03
C PHE A 486 5.39 21.93 -21.61
N THR A 487 4.08 21.84 -21.30
CA THR A 487 3.04 22.79 -21.65
C THR A 487 1.97 22.77 -20.58
N HIS A 488 0.99 23.65 -20.63
CA HIS A 488 -0.16 23.64 -19.73
C HIS A 488 -0.89 22.27 -19.66
N ASP A 489 -0.87 21.49 -20.73
CA ASP A 489 -1.59 20.22 -20.86
C ASP A 489 -0.71 18.97 -20.64
N TRP A 490 0.60 19.13 -20.42
CA TRP A 490 1.52 18.00 -20.31
C TRP A 490 2.42 18.10 -19.08
N GLY A 491 2.26 17.15 -18.16
CA GLY A 491 3.12 17.02 -16.98
C GLY A 491 4.04 15.80 -17.06
N PHE A 492 5.19 15.88 -16.40
CA PHE A 492 6.15 14.79 -16.28
C PHE A 492 6.76 14.71 -14.88
N GLU A 493 7.19 13.52 -14.54
CA GLU A 493 8.02 13.21 -13.37
C GLU A 493 9.15 12.28 -13.82
N VAL A 494 10.39 12.57 -13.47
CA VAL A 494 11.53 11.68 -13.71
C VAL A 494 12.39 11.64 -12.46
N SER A 495 12.69 10.45 -11.97
CA SER A 495 13.57 10.23 -10.82
C SER A 495 14.67 9.24 -11.16
N VAL A 496 15.88 9.53 -10.74
CA VAL A 496 16.98 8.58 -10.69
C VAL A 496 17.43 8.40 -9.25
N TYR A 497 17.71 7.14 -8.85
CA TYR A 497 18.00 6.85 -7.47
C TYR A 497 19.03 5.74 -7.30
N TYR A 498 19.70 5.77 -6.16
CA TYR A 498 20.54 4.70 -5.65
C TYR A 498 20.30 4.50 -4.16
N ASN A 499 20.08 3.25 -3.76
CA ASN A 499 19.85 2.83 -2.38
C ASN A 499 20.74 1.66 -2.02
N ARG A 500 21.40 1.73 -0.86
CA ARG A 500 22.11 0.61 -0.25
C ARG A 500 21.43 0.20 1.04
N VAL A 501 20.96 -1.04 1.10
CA VAL A 501 20.45 -1.67 2.32
C VAL A 501 21.58 -2.51 2.91
N SER A 502 22.00 -2.17 4.12
CA SER A 502 22.95 -2.94 4.92
C SER A 502 22.24 -3.62 6.07
N ASP A 503 22.87 -4.66 6.61
CA ASP A 503 22.30 -5.50 7.67
C ASP A 503 20.92 -6.07 7.31
N ALA A 504 20.69 -6.31 6.02
CA ALA A 504 19.43 -6.88 5.52
C ALA A 504 19.11 -8.20 6.23
N ILE A 505 17.89 -8.33 6.70
CA ILE A 505 17.42 -9.52 7.41
C ILE A 505 17.03 -10.57 6.40
N LEU A 506 17.83 -11.62 6.31
CA LEU A 506 17.67 -12.70 5.37
C LEU A 506 17.69 -14.04 6.08
N SER A 507 17.01 -15.03 5.48
CA SER A 507 17.02 -16.41 6.00
C SER A 507 18.29 -17.11 5.56
N HIS A 508 19.01 -17.68 6.53
CA HIS A 508 20.24 -18.43 6.33
C HIS A 508 20.09 -19.90 6.70
N ASN A 509 20.65 -20.78 5.91
CA ASN A 509 20.84 -22.18 6.29
C ASN A 509 21.94 -22.26 7.34
N ILE A 510 21.60 -22.68 8.55
CA ILE A 510 22.54 -23.01 9.61
C ILE A 510 23.17 -24.38 9.36
N ASP A 511 22.34 -25.31 8.91
CA ASP A 511 22.72 -26.64 8.42
C ASP A 511 21.74 -27.11 7.32
N ALA A 512 21.77 -28.41 6.95
CA ALA A 512 20.93 -28.96 5.89
C ALA A 512 19.42 -28.82 6.17
N ASP A 513 19.03 -28.86 7.43
CA ASP A 513 17.62 -28.93 7.86
C ASP A 513 17.18 -27.70 8.67
N THR A 514 18.10 -26.77 9.00
CA THR A 514 17.84 -25.68 9.92
C THR A 514 18.14 -24.33 9.27
N ILE A 515 17.19 -23.41 9.43
CA ILE A 515 17.33 -22.02 8.96
C ILE A 515 17.12 -21.02 10.10
N GLN A 516 17.72 -19.85 9.96
CA GLN A 516 17.56 -18.72 10.89
C GLN A 516 17.61 -17.40 10.12
N ASN A 517 16.78 -16.43 10.53
CA ASN A 517 16.90 -15.07 10.06
C ASN A 517 18.11 -14.38 10.69
N GLN A 518 18.94 -13.74 9.89
CA GLN A 518 20.17 -13.06 10.32
C GLN A 518 20.35 -11.73 9.62
N ASN A 519 20.99 -10.76 10.29
CA ASN A 519 21.47 -9.51 9.68
C ASN A 519 22.77 -9.78 8.90
N SER A 520 22.66 -10.14 7.66
CA SER A 520 23.82 -10.69 6.93
C SER A 520 23.97 -10.17 5.51
N GLY A 521 22.97 -9.41 5.04
CA GLY A 521 22.93 -8.99 3.65
C GLY A 521 23.32 -7.54 3.42
N THR A 522 23.87 -7.28 2.23
CA THR A 522 23.90 -5.95 1.63
C THR A 522 23.28 -6.06 0.24
N VAL A 523 22.29 -5.22 -0.02
CA VAL A 523 21.59 -5.15 -1.30
C VAL A 523 21.63 -3.74 -1.81
N ASP A 524 22.09 -3.54 -3.04
CA ASP A 524 22.06 -2.26 -3.73
C ASP A 524 20.89 -2.25 -4.71
N TYR A 525 20.10 -1.18 -4.68
CA TYR A 525 19.05 -0.88 -5.64
C TYR A 525 19.40 0.41 -6.38
N SER A 526 19.34 0.39 -7.70
CA SER A 526 19.49 1.59 -8.52
C SER A 526 18.47 1.58 -9.64
N GLY A 527 18.00 2.75 -10.04
CA GLY A 527 16.97 2.76 -11.06
C GLY A 527 16.55 4.15 -11.52
N LEU A 528 15.55 4.10 -12.40
CA LEU A 528 14.89 5.25 -12.99
C LEU A 528 13.38 5.00 -12.95
N ASP A 529 12.65 6.00 -12.45
CA ASP A 529 11.20 6.07 -12.56
C ASP A 529 10.84 7.25 -13.46
N ALA A 530 9.91 7.05 -14.38
CA ALA A 530 9.44 8.10 -15.26
C ALA A 530 7.92 8.04 -15.44
N GLY A 531 7.26 9.16 -15.33
CA GLY A 531 5.85 9.33 -15.62
C GLY A 531 5.65 10.53 -16.53
N ILE A 532 4.79 10.37 -17.53
CA ILE A 532 4.33 11.48 -18.38
C ILE A 532 2.84 11.31 -18.63
N LYS A 533 2.10 12.40 -18.61
CA LYS A 533 0.70 12.41 -19.05
C LYS A 533 0.30 13.76 -19.57
N GLY A 534 -0.70 13.75 -20.44
CA GLY A 534 -1.21 14.97 -21.00
C GLY A 534 -2.34 14.75 -21.99
N LYS A 535 -2.77 15.83 -22.60
CA LYS A 535 -3.80 15.87 -23.63
C LYS A 535 -3.17 15.98 -25.01
N ILE A 536 -3.43 15.00 -25.86
CA ILE A 536 -3.08 15.09 -27.29
C ILE A 536 -4.08 16.01 -28.01
N SER A 537 -5.35 15.97 -27.58
CA SER A 537 -6.42 16.80 -28.09
C SER A 537 -7.53 16.94 -27.03
N ASN A 538 -8.55 17.75 -27.30
CA ASN A 538 -9.70 17.91 -26.39
C ASN A 538 -10.47 16.62 -26.13
N ILE A 539 -10.28 15.59 -26.97
CA ILE A 539 -10.96 14.29 -26.88
C ILE A 539 -10.03 13.14 -26.53
N LEU A 540 -8.72 13.38 -26.38
CA LEU A 540 -7.75 12.29 -26.15
C LEU A 540 -6.72 12.66 -25.09
N ASP A 541 -6.84 12.02 -23.92
CA ASP A 541 -5.87 12.04 -22.84
C ASP A 541 -4.99 10.78 -22.87
N VAL A 542 -3.72 10.92 -22.54
CA VAL A 542 -2.78 9.78 -22.52
C VAL A 542 -1.87 9.85 -21.29
N GLY A 543 -1.35 8.71 -20.88
CA GLY A 543 -0.34 8.63 -19.82
C GLY A 543 0.53 7.39 -19.98
N LEU A 544 1.77 7.52 -19.50
CA LEU A 544 2.77 6.48 -19.46
C LEU A 544 3.53 6.56 -18.14
N SER A 545 3.58 5.43 -17.45
CA SER A 545 4.46 5.21 -16.30
C SER A 545 5.48 4.12 -16.66
N TYR A 546 6.75 4.37 -16.43
CA TYR A 546 7.83 3.43 -16.71
C TYR A 546 8.79 3.40 -15.52
N ALA A 547 9.27 2.20 -15.16
CA ALA A 547 10.33 2.05 -14.18
C ALA A 547 11.35 1.01 -14.65
N LEU A 548 12.61 1.35 -14.39
CA LEU A 548 13.77 0.47 -14.56
C LEU A 548 14.45 0.33 -13.20
N ILE A 549 14.62 -0.90 -12.72
CA ILE A 549 15.32 -1.19 -11.47
C ILE A 549 16.39 -2.26 -11.67
N HIS A 550 17.53 -2.02 -11.09
CA HIS A 550 18.61 -3.00 -10.94
C HIS A 550 18.84 -3.28 -9.46
N ALA A 551 18.78 -4.54 -9.07
CA ALA A 551 19.03 -5.00 -7.71
C ALA A 551 20.28 -5.91 -7.71
N ASP A 552 21.25 -5.59 -6.85
CA ASP A 552 22.52 -6.31 -6.73
C ASP A 552 22.77 -6.75 -5.29
N ALA A 553 22.63 -8.05 -5.03
CA ALA A 553 23.00 -8.65 -3.75
C ALA A 553 24.53 -8.84 -3.70
N LYS A 554 25.20 -8.20 -2.73
CA LYS A 554 26.67 -8.17 -2.67
C LYS A 554 27.31 -9.50 -2.25
N ARG A 555 26.54 -10.43 -1.74
CA ARG A 555 27.00 -11.77 -1.36
C ARG A 555 26.30 -12.82 -2.21
N LYS A 556 27.03 -13.78 -2.72
CA LYS A 556 26.50 -14.86 -3.58
C LYS A 556 25.53 -15.80 -2.85
N ASP A 557 25.67 -15.95 -1.55
CA ASP A 557 24.81 -16.77 -0.69
C ASP A 557 23.43 -16.16 -0.39
N ILE A 558 23.22 -14.88 -0.71
CA ILE A 558 21.90 -14.23 -0.64
C ILE A 558 20.93 -14.79 -1.69
N GLY A 559 21.45 -15.29 -2.81
CA GLY A 559 20.62 -15.77 -3.91
C GLY A 559 20.02 -14.64 -4.76
N LYS A 560 18.90 -14.93 -5.41
CA LYS A 560 18.19 -13.98 -6.29
C LYS A 560 17.23 -13.13 -5.49
N ILE A 561 17.12 -11.85 -5.87
CA ILE A 561 16.05 -10.98 -5.38
C ILE A 561 14.74 -11.41 -6.07
N THR A 562 13.74 -11.74 -5.29
CA THR A 562 12.46 -12.29 -5.78
C THR A 562 11.42 -11.21 -6.02
N ASP A 563 10.44 -11.51 -6.89
CA ASP A 563 9.26 -10.68 -7.17
C ASP A 563 9.61 -9.22 -7.54
N LEU A 564 10.74 -9.04 -8.22
CA LEU A 564 11.22 -7.74 -8.66
C LEU A 564 11.61 -7.82 -10.14
N PRO A 565 10.69 -7.45 -11.07
CA PRO A 565 11.01 -7.33 -12.49
C PRO A 565 11.96 -6.15 -12.73
N THR A 566 12.85 -6.28 -13.66
CA THR A 566 13.81 -5.23 -14.03
C THR A 566 13.10 -4.02 -14.65
N GLN A 567 12.01 -4.25 -15.36
CA GLN A 567 11.24 -3.21 -16.05
C GLN A 567 9.76 -3.41 -15.80
N THR A 568 9.06 -2.31 -15.56
CA THR A 568 7.60 -2.24 -15.50
C THR A 568 7.10 -1.04 -16.28
N MET A 569 5.94 -1.17 -16.90
CA MET A 569 5.30 -0.12 -17.67
C MET A 569 3.78 -0.20 -17.49
N THR A 570 3.17 0.96 -17.32
CA THR A 570 1.71 1.12 -17.45
C THR A 570 1.47 2.26 -18.43
N ALA A 571 0.76 1.98 -19.51
CA ALA A 571 0.36 2.99 -20.49
C ALA A 571 -1.16 3.03 -20.56
N TRP A 572 -1.74 4.21 -20.79
CA TRP A 572 -3.17 4.34 -20.95
C TRP A 572 -3.54 5.48 -21.90
N MET A 573 -4.70 5.37 -22.51
CA MET A 573 -5.35 6.43 -23.28
C MET A 573 -6.83 6.48 -22.95
N THR A 574 -7.38 7.68 -22.81
CA THR A 574 -8.80 7.92 -22.61
C THR A 574 -9.34 8.75 -23.77
N LEU A 575 -10.22 8.15 -24.56
CA LEU A 575 -10.92 8.79 -25.66
C LEU A 575 -12.29 9.29 -25.19
N LYS A 576 -12.58 10.57 -25.42
CA LYS A 576 -13.85 11.24 -25.11
C LYS A 576 -14.49 11.76 -26.41
N PRO A 577 -15.09 10.87 -27.23
CA PRO A 577 -15.57 11.24 -28.57
C PRO A 577 -16.73 12.24 -28.55
N TRP A 578 -17.52 12.22 -27.48
CA TRP A 578 -18.51 13.24 -27.11
C TRP A 578 -18.73 13.22 -25.60
N GLU A 579 -19.25 14.32 -25.05
CA GLU A 579 -19.23 14.62 -23.61
C GLU A 579 -19.72 13.50 -22.68
N PRO A 580 -20.82 12.75 -22.94
CA PRO A 580 -21.25 11.69 -22.02
C PRO A 580 -20.41 10.40 -22.06
N LEU A 581 -19.57 10.17 -23.06
CA LEU A 581 -18.81 8.92 -23.23
C LEU A 581 -17.31 9.12 -23.02
N SER A 582 -16.73 8.31 -22.16
CA SER A 582 -15.27 8.11 -22.09
C SER A 582 -14.93 6.63 -22.27
N VAL A 583 -13.88 6.35 -23.05
CA VAL A 583 -13.35 5.00 -23.25
C VAL A 583 -11.86 5.01 -22.92
N THR A 584 -11.47 4.24 -21.92
CA THR A 584 -10.08 4.10 -21.49
C THR A 584 -9.54 2.75 -21.90
N LEU A 585 -8.45 2.76 -22.63
CA LEU A 585 -7.61 1.60 -22.92
C LEU A 585 -6.36 1.68 -22.06
N SER A 586 -6.00 0.60 -21.36
CA SER A 586 -4.79 0.54 -20.55
C SER A 586 -4.02 -0.74 -20.79
N GLU A 587 -2.70 -0.64 -20.69
CA GLU A 587 -1.74 -1.73 -20.86
C GLU A 587 -0.84 -1.79 -19.63
N GLU A 588 -0.71 -2.98 -19.02
CA GLU A 588 0.28 -3.28 -18.00
C GLU A 588 1.32 -4.25 -18.58
N ALA A 589 2.60 -3.91 -18.51
CA ALA A 589 3.68 -4.76 -18.98
C ALA A 589 4.80 -4.82 -17.94
N ARG A 590 5.42 -6.00 -17.80
CA ARG A 590 6.59 -6.19 -16.95
C ARG A 590 7.55 -7.24 -17.53
N SER A 591 8.83 -7.09 -17.23
CA SER A 591 9.81 -8.11 -17.52
C SER A 591 9.66 -9.33 -16.59
N SER A 592 10.36 -10.43 -16.91
CA SER A 592 10.38 -11.61 -16.05
C SER A 592 11.03 -11.32 -14.69
N SER A 593 10.64 -12.06 -13.65
CA SER A 593 11.20 -11.98 -12.30
C SER A 593 11.39 -13.37 -11.69
N TYR A 594 12.33 -13.50 -10.77
CA TYR A 594 12.49 -14.73 -10.00
C TYR A 594 11.39 -14.81 -8.92
N SER A 595 10.83 -16.00 -8.72
CA SER A 595 9.81 -16.26 -7.70
C SER A 595 10.39 -16.94 -6.45
N ASN A 596 11.64 -17.41 -6.51
CA ASN A 596 12.37 -17.94 -5.36
C ASN A 596 13.85 -17.52 -5.39
N SER A 597 14.48 -17.57 -4.23
CA SER A 597 15.85 -17.05 -4.05
C SER A 597 16.93 -17.93 -4.67
N ASP A 598 16.71 -19.24 -4.89
CA ASP A 598 17.66 -20.12 -5.56
C ASP A 598 17.64 -19.95 -7.08
N GLY A 599 16.67 -19.21 -7.63
CA GLY A 599 16.54 -18.91 -9.05
C GLY A 599 15.95 -20.04 -9.90
N SER A 600 15.48 -21.13 -9.29
CA SER A 600 14.87 -22.26 -10.00
C SER A 600 13.47 -21.96 -10.52
N GLN A 601 12.77 -21.00 -9.93
CA GLN A 601 11.44 -20.56 -10.33
C GLN A 601 11.50 -19.14 -10.90
N LYS A 602 10.97 -18.95 -12.10
CA LYS A 602 10.95 -17.66 -12.79
C LYS A 602 9.61 -17.43 -13.46
N ALA A 603 8.92 -16.37 -13.04
CA ALA A 603 7.74 -15.88 -13.74
C ALA A 603 8.15 -15.20 -15.05
N ALA A 604 7.50 -15.56 -16.16
CA ALA A 604 7.74 -14.92 -17.44
C ALA A 604 7.29 -13.46 -17.44
N GLY A 605 7.92 -12.62 -18.27
CA GLY A 605 7.40 -11.29 -18.54
C GLY A 605 6.08 -11.36 -19.32
N PHE A 606 5.25 -10.34 -19.17
CA PHE A 606 3.94 -10.27 -19.81
C PHE A 606 3.53 -8.83 -20.16
N ALA A 607 2.52 -8.75 -21.01
CA ALA A 607 1.75 -7.53 -21.27
C ALA A 607 0.25 -7.89 -21.29
N VAL A 608 -0.56 -7.09 -20.60
CA VAL A 608 -2.00 -7.34 -20.44
C VAL A 608 -2.76 -6.04 -20.68
N THR A 609 -3.75 -6.12 -21.58
CA THR A 609 -4.55 -4.99 -22.02
C THR A 609 -5.93 -5.02 -21.37
N HIS A 610 -6.42 -3.86 -20.93
CA HIS A 610 -7.75 -3.65 -20.37
C HIS A 610 -8.48 -2.54 -21.13
N ILE A 611 -9.79 -2.62 -21.20
CA ILE A 611 -10.64 -1.56 -21.76
C ILE A 611 -11.81 -1.29 -20.83
N ARG A 612 -12.13 -0.03 -20.64
CA ARG A 612 -13.28 0.43 -19.86
C ARG A 612 -14.00 1.55 -20.60
N ALA A 613 -15.31 1.52 -20.57
CA ALA A 613 -16.18 2.59 -21.06
C ALA A 613 -17.10 3.06 -19.94
N ASP A 614 -17.20 4.38 -19.76
CA ASP A 614 -18.12 5.04 -18.85
C ASP A 614 -19.03 5.97 -19.65
N TYR A 615 -20.34 5.92 -19.38
CA TYR A 615 -21.34 6.74 -20.05
C TYR A 615 -22.25 7.43 -19.03
N THR A 616 -22.29 8.76 -19.07
CA THR A 616 -23.14 9.58 -18.20
C THR A 616 -24.54 9.69 -18.80
N LEU A 617 -25.54 9.16 -18.10
CA LEU A 617 -26.96 9.19 -18.53
C LEU A 617 -27.66 10.52 -18.18
N GLY A 618 -27.06 11.33 -17.30
CA GLY A 618 -27.68 12.52 -16.73
C GLY A 618 -28.44 12.25 -15.41
N HIS A 619 -28.85 13.33 -14.75
CA HIS A 619 -29.57 13.25 -13.45
C HIS A 619 -28.83 12.42 -12.39
N GLY A 620 -27.48 12.46 -12.39
CA GLY A 620 -26.66 11.71 -11.44
C GLY A 620 -26.40 10.24 -11.83
N PHE A 621 -27.02 9.71 -12.86
CA PHE A 621 -26.82 8.32 -13.31
C PHE A 621 -25.68 8.19 -14.31
N SER A 622 -24.88 7.15 -14.14
CA SER A 622 -23.89 6.69 -15.12
C SER A 622 -23.90 5.16 -15.21
N VAL A 623 -23.48 4.66 -16.36
CA VAL A 623 -23.25 3.22 -16.58
C VAL A 623 -21.82 3.00 -17.01
N ASN A 624 -21.29 1.84 -16.72
CA ASN A 624 -19.94 1.46 -17.10
C ASN A 624 -19.88 0.01 -17.56
N ALA A 625 -18.91 -0.28 -18.43
CA ALA A 625 -18.57 -1.62 -18.85
C ALA A 625 -17.05 -1.74 -18.99
N SER A 626 -16.48 -2.88 -18.61
CA SER A 626 -15.07 -3.14 -18.81
C SER A 626 -14.78 -4.57 -19.22
N VAL A 627 -13.67 -4.76 -19.91
CA VAL A 627 -13.08 -6.05 -20.24
C VAL A 627 -11.65 -6.04 -19.75
N ASN A 628 -11.38 -6.86 -18.75
CA ASN A 628 -10.02 -7.05 -18.23
C ASN A 628 -9.37 -8.23 -18.96
N ASN A 629 -8.05 -8.14 -19.16
CA ASN A 629 -7.30 -9.11 -19.96
C ASN A 629 -7.96 -9.35 -21.32
N LEU A 630 -8.08 -8.29 -22.11
CA LEU A 630 -8.83 -8.27 -23.39
C LEU A 630 -8.43 -9.40 -24.35
N PHE A 631 -7.15 -9.76 -24.40
CA PHE A 631 -6.61 -10.78 -25.29
C PHE A 631 -6.52 -12.17 -24.65
N ASP A 632 -7.05 -12.33 -23.43
CA ASP A 632 -7.04 -13.61 -22.68
C ASP A 632 -5.61 -14.16 -22.48
N THR A 633 -4.67 -13.27 -22.24
CA THR A 633 -3.25 -13.59 -22.05
C THR A 633 -3.09 -14.49 -20.82
N LYS A 634 -2.35 -15.60 -20.97
CA LYS A 634 -1.93 -16.42 -19.83
C LYS A 634 -0.68 -15.80 -19.22
N TYR A 635 -0.77 -15.37 -17.97
CA TYR A 635 0.31 -14.73 -17.25
C TYR A 635 0.30 -15.06 -15.76
N ALA A 636 1.38 -14.74 -15.07
CA ALA A 636 1.55 -14.92 -13.63
C ALA A 636 2.51 -13.88 -13.07
N TYR A 637 2.21 -13.34 -11.89
CA TYR A 637 3.15 -12.51 -11.13
C TYR A 637 4.21 -13.36 -10.43
N SER A 638 3.82 -14.57 -9.98
CA SER A 638 4.70 -15.56 -9.37
C SER A 638 4.58 -16.88 -10.14
N GLU A 639 5.71 -17.56 -10.39
CA GLU A 639 5.74 -18.81 -11.17
C GLU A 639 4.77 -19.84 -10.58
N GLY A 640 3.97 -20.47 -11.47
CA GLY A 640 3.01 -21.51 -11.11
C GLY A 640 1.68 -21.02 -10.53
N PHE A 641 1.48 -19.69 -10.36
CA PHE A 641 0.23 -19.07 -9.91
C PHE A 641 -0.38 -18.27 -11.07
N ILE A 642 -1.23 -18.92 -11.84
CA ILE A 642 -1.86 -18.34 -13.04
C ILE A 642 -2.84 -17.27 -12.61
N GLU A 643 -2.80 -16.10 -13.28
CA GLU A 643 -3.76 -15.02 -13.10
C GLU A 643 -5.05 -15.26 -13.90
N GLU A 644 -6.10 -14.51 -13.55
CA GLU A 644 -7.40 -14.60 -14.20
C GLU A 644 -7.29 -14.30 -15.69
N GLY A 645 -7.99 -15.10 -16.51
CA GLY A 645 -8.19 -14.85 -17.93
C GLY A 645 -9.11 -13.67 -18.21
N ARG A 646 -9.57 -13.54 -19.45
CA ARG A 646 -10.48 -12.46 -19.82
C ARG A 646 -11.77 -12.53 -19.01
N ASN A 647 -12.12 -11.39 -18.40
CA ASN A 647 -13.37 -11.20 -17.67
C ASN A 647 -14.07 -9.91 -18.07
N PHE A 648 -15.35 -9.81 -17.78
CA PHE A 648 -16.23 -8.73 -18.19
C PHE A 648 -16.93 -8.16 -16.96
N TRP A 649 -17.12 -6.86 -16.94
CA TRP A 649 -17.88 -6.17 -15.91
C TRP A 649 -18.86 -5.18 -16.55
N ALA A 650 -20.03 -5.04 -15.95
CA ALA A 650 -20.94 -3.97 -16.29
C ALA A 650 -21.63 -3.48 -15.02
N GLY A 651 -21.92 -2.20 -14.98
CA GLY A 651 -22.50 -1.60 -13.77
C GLY A 651 -23.22 -0.30 -14.01
N ILE A 652 -23.90 0.12 -12.97
CA ILE A 652 -24.61 1.39 -12.86
C ILE A 652 -24.20 2.08 -11.57
N GLU A 653 -24.10 3.39 -11.62
CA GLU A 653 -23.78 4.25 -10.48
C GLU A 653 -24.72 5.46 -10.48
N TYR A 654 -25.11 5.86 -9.27
CA TYR A 654 -25.86 7.09 -9.00
C TYR A 654 -25.05 7.97 -8.08
N THR A 655 -24.91 9.25 -8.39
CA THR A 655 -24.26 10.27 -7.55
C THR A 655 -25.18 11.48 -7.42
N PHE A 656 -25.34 11.97 -6.18
CA PHE A 656 -26.17 13.12 -5.85
C PHE A 656 -25.31 14.30 -5.37
#